data_5359da860facd85dfce56d2d04940ff6
#
_entry.id   5359da860facd85dfce56d2d04940ff6
#
_cell.length_a   1.000
_cell.length_b   1.000
_cell.length_c   1.000
_cell.angle_alpha   90.00
_cell.angle_beta   90.00
_cell.angle_gamma   90.00
#
_symmetry.space_group_name_H-M   'P 1'
#
loop_
_entity.id
_entity.type
_entity.pdbx_description
1 polymer ?
#
loop_
_entity_poly.entity_id
_entity_poly.type
_entity_poly.pdbx_seq_one_letter_code
_entity_poly.pdbx_strand_id
1 'polypeptide(L)'
;MSMHVHVFVFLTLAIFSATPSMSQSQTAASCNGIFVSYVYTGGERLPPNVSDATQQPYRFESRLTVLNNGLEELKSWKVFVGFQHSEWLVSASNAVLSDGTSIPGAVGNGTVLSGSTVKDLKTAVATAGDLTQMQVQVDMVGSLLGVAPPSVPMPRSVTLANDGFVCGQPSGEGSNETHVCCRSDPSSRTNVSTEVEFLPREKGDLSITYDIIRTYDSNYWAEVTIANDNPLGRLDNWRLSWDWQNDEFIYTTKGAYPLKVDSSDCVFGSQGSFYKELDFANVLNCERRPTIVDLPPSRFNDSELGQIPFCCRNGTILPPTMDPSMSTSRFQIQVFKMPPKINRSTLTPPRNWEIKGTFNPHYECGNPIRVSPTESPDLTHPPSNKSSIATWQVVCNITNTERETPKCCVSFSAYYNESVIPCNTCACGCPSNPERTCSAASQAMLLPPEALLVPFENRTRKAVSWAEIKHLPVPSPMPCGDNCGVSINWHVATDYRKGWTARVTLFNWGDTSFADWFAAVEMDKAAKGFEEVYSFNGSLLESVENTIFMQGKEGLNFLVAETDGSNPRKDPRVPGKQQSVISFTKKETPGINVVGGDAFPSKVFFNGEECSLPSVLPSSVARTEVPLATTMFLLMLLSIFFMSQ
;
A
#
# COMPACT_ATOMS: atom_id res chain seq x y z
N MET A 1 -45.11 -69.26 42.14
CA MET A 1 -46.17 -68.39 41.62
C MET A 1 -45.65 -66.98 41.66
N SER A 2 -45.56 -66.31 40.59
CA SER A 2 -45.09 -64.93 40.36
C SER A 2 -43.74 -64.77 39.64
N MET A 3 -43.75 -64.97 38.33
CA MET A 3 -42.65 -64.63 37.45
C MET A 3 -43.17 -64.48 36.01
N HIS A 4 -44.17 -63.62 35.79
CA HIS A 4 -44.69 -63.35 34.44
C HIS A 4 -45.24 -61.94 34.20
N VAL A 5 -44.86 -60.95 35.02
CA VAL A 5 -45.37 -59.54 34.82
C VAL A 5 -44.32 -58.54 34.37
N HIS A 6 -43.05 -58.92 34.26
CA HIS A 6 -41.99 -57.93 33.91
C HIS A 6 -41.49 -57.93 32.45
N VAL A 7 -42.03 -58.79 31.57
CA VAL A 7 -41.54 -58.82 30.15
C VAL A 7 -42.40 -57.99 29.18
N PHE A 8 -43.57 -57.49 29.57
CA PHE A 8 -44.47 -56.76 28.68
C PHE A 8 -44.33 -55.23 28.73
N VAL A 9 -43.56 -54.68 29.68
CA VAL A 9 -43.38 -53.22 29.78
C VAL A 9 -42.17 -52.71 28.99
N PHE A 10 -41.24 -53.58 28.57
CA PHE A 10 -40.05 -53.15 27.77
C PHE A 10 -40.26 -53.20 26.26
N LEU A 11 -41.36 -53.67 25.72
CA LEU A 11 -41.61 -53.81 24.29
C LEU A 11 -42.42 -52.62 23.71
N THR A 12 -42.97 -51.72 24.53
CA THR A 12 -43.80 -50.60 24.09
C THR A 12 -43.05 -49.23 24.11
N LEU A 13 -41.79 -49.22 24.58
CA LEU A 13 -40.98 -47.98 24.58
C LEU A 13 -40.00 -47.88 23.41
N ALA A 14 -39.93 -48.84 22.49
CA ALA A 14 -39.00 -48.86 21.36
C ALA A 14 -39.61 -48.39 20.01
N ILE A 15 -40.85 -47.84 19.99
CA ILE A 15 -41.53 -47.47 18.72
C ILE A 15 -41.78 -45.97 18.58
N PHE A 16 -41.35 -45.13 19.53
CA PHE A 16 -41.56 -43.67 19.42
C PHE A 16 -40.27 -42.85 19.52
N SER A 17 -39.27 -43.14 18.67
CA SER A 17 -38.18 -42.19 18.40
C SER A 17 -37.64 -42.35 16.97
N ALA A 18 -38.54 -42.44 16.02
CA ALA A 18 -38.20 -42.15 14.63
C ALA A 18 -38.59 -40.69 14.35
N THR A 19 -37.74 -39.73 14.71
CA THR A 19 -37.85 -38.37 14.24
C THR A 19 -37.55 -38.35 12.75
N PRO A 20 -38.38 -37.71 11.91
CA PRO A 20 -38.14 -37.60 10.48
C PRO A 20 -37.09 -36.46 10.22
N SER A 21 -35.82 -36.74 10.44
CA SER A 21 -34.74 -35.83 10.04
C SER A 21 -33.72 -36.49 9.10
N MET A 22 -34.07 -37.57 8.43
CA MET A 22 -33.13 -38.36 7.62
C MET A 22 -33.23 -38.19 6.12
N SER A 23 -34.15 -37.37 5.55
CA SER A 23 -34.30 -37.35 4.09
C SER A 23 -33.27 -36.45 3.41
N GLN A 24 -32.98 -35.28 3.98
CA GLN A 24 -31.99 -34.35 3.39
C GLN A 24 -30.54 -34.88 3.48
N SER A 25 -30.15 -35.55 4.58
CA SER A 25 -28.82 -36.10 4.73
C SER A 25 -28.56 -37.31 3.82
N GLN A 26 -29.60 -38.10 3.52
CA GLN A 26 -29.47 -39.23 2.62
C GLN A 26 -29.29 -38.82 1.17
N THR A 27 -29.96 -37.77 0.69
CA THR A 27 -29.87 -37.30 -0.67
C THR A 27 -28.52 -36.61 -0.95
N ALA A 28 -28.01 -35.78 -0.03
CA ALA A 28 -26.68 -35.21 -0.12
C ALA A 28 -25.58 -36.31 -0.03
N ALA A 29 -25.74 -37.32 0.82
CA ALA A 29 -24.80 -38.42 0.96
C ALA A 29 -24.75 -39.35 -0.26
N SER A 30 -25.80 -39.40 -1.08
CA SER A 30 -25.84 -40.17 -2.32
C SER A 30 -25.20 -39.46 -3.53
N CYS A 31 -24.94 -38.17 -3.44
CA CYS A 31 -24.30 -37.40 -4.50
C CYS A 31 -22.77 -37.55 -4.42
N ASN A 32 -22.21 -38.27 -5.38
CA ASN A 32 -20.76 -38.33 -5.58
C ASN A 32 -20.32 -37.23 -6.58
N GLY A 33 -20.25 -35.99 -6.13
CA GLY A 33 -19.97 -34.79 -6.93
C GLY A 33 -20.33 -33.53 -6.17
N ILE A 34 -20.75 -32.51 -6.89
CA ILE A 34 -21.20 -31.26 -6.27
C ILE A 34 -22.70 -31.31 -6.05
N PHE A 35 -23.10 -31.26 -4.81
CA PHE A 35 -24.51 -31.18 -4.42
C PHE A 35 -24.92 -29.72 -4.30
N VAL A 36 -25.96 -29.32 -5.01
CA VAL A 36 -26.55 -27.98 -4.96
C VAL A 36 -28.00 -28.10 -4.53
N SER A 37 -28.41 -27.40 -3.48
CA SER A 37 -29.81 -27.35 -3.05
C SER A 37 -30.28 -25.90 -2.87
N TYR A 38 -31.53 -25.65 -3.20
CA TYR A 38 -32.24 -24.41 -2.96
C TYR A 38 -33.47 -24.68 -2.13
N VAL A 39 -33.58 -24.01 -0.99
CA VAL A 39 -34.67 -24.16 -0.03
C VAL A 39 -35.33 -22.79 0.18
N TYR A 40 -36.62 -22.70 -0.11
CA TYR A 40 -37.44 -21.58 0.30
C TYR A 40 -37.75 -21.66 1.79
N THR A 41 -37.40 -20.65 2.57
CA THR A 41 -37.53 -20.65 4.03
C THR A 41 -38.73 -19.83 4.52
N GLY A 42 -39.19 -18.82 3.74
CA GLY A 42 -40.34 -18.02 4.11
C GLY A 42 -40.56 -16.79 3.25
N GLY A 43 -41.68 -16.13 3.48
CA GLY A 43 -42.00 -14.88 2.80
C GLY A 43 -43.25 -14.21 3.39
N GLU A 44 -43.38 -12.94 3.05
CA GLU A 44 -44.49 -12.09 3.50
C GLU A 44 -44.93 -11.09 2.41
N ARG A 45 -46.17 -10.65 2.52
CA ARG A 45 -46.71 -9.63 1.63
C ARG A 45 -46.14 -8.26 1.94
N LEU A 46 -45.72 -7.54 0.90
CA LEU A 46 -45.19 -6.19 1.02
C LEU A 46 -46.22 -5.12 0.60
N PRO A 47 -46.25 -3.95 1.23
CA PRO A 47 -47.00 -2.80 0.73
C PRO A 47 -46.34 -2.23 -0.55
N PRO A 48 -47.10 -1.55 -1.44
CA PRO A 48 -48.53 -1.30 -1.35
C PRO A 48 -49.38 -2.53 -1.67
N ASN A 49 -50.55 -2.63 -1.03
CA ASN A 49 -51.51 -3.65 -1.38
C ASN A 49 -52.19 -3.25 -2.69
N VAL A 50 -51.96 -4.01 -3.74
CA VAL A 50 -52.55 -3.76 -5.06
C VAL A 50 -53.74 -4.70 -5.32
N SER A 51 -54.68 -4.27 -6.13
CA SER A 51 -55.88 -5.06 -6.47
C SER A 51 -55.57 -6.20 -7.43
N ASP A 52 -54.56 -6.02 -8.31
CA ASP A 52 -54.06 -7.06 -9.19
C ASP A 52 -53.11 -8.00 -8.45
N ALA A 53 -53.56 -9.22 -8.24
CA ALA A 53 -52.77 -10.23 -7.50
C ALA A 53 -51.43 -10.55 -8.19
N THR A 54 -51.32 -10.39 -9.51
CA THR A 54 -50.09 -10.65 -10.28
C THR A 54 -49.04 -9.57 -10.10
N GLN A 55 -49.43 -8.38 -9.66
CA GLN A 55 -48.57 -7.24 -9.41
C GLN A 55 -48.28 -7.03 -7.91
N GLN A 56 -48.83 -7.86 -7.04
CA GLN A 56 -48.62 -7.77 -5.61
C GLN A 56 -47.21 -8.18 -5.25
N PRO A 57 -46.41 -7.30 -4.63
CA PRO A 57 -45.07 -7.65 -4.19
C PRO A 57 -45.08 -8.49 -2.89
N TYR A 58 -44.19 -9.47 -2.84
CA TYR A 58 -43.92 -10.32 -1.68
C TYR A 58 -42.43 -10.34 -1.40
N ARG A 59 -42.05 -10.30 -0.13
CA ARG A 59 -40.70 -10.61 0.33
C ARG A 59 -40.53 -12.13 0.37
N PHE A 60 -39.36 -12.63 -0.02
CA PHE A 60 -39.00 -14.02 0.13
C PHE A 60 -37.65 -14.17 0.83
N GLU A 61 -37.50 -15.28 1.51
CA GLU A 61 -36.25 -15.74 2.08
C GLU A 61 -35.96 -17.15 1.59
N SER A 62 -34.71 -17.42 1.23
CA SER A 62 -34.29 -18.73 0.74
C SER A 62 -32.82 -18.98 1.05
N ARG A 63 -32.45 -20.27 1.07
CA ARG A 63 -31.08 -20.72 1.26
C ARG A 63 -30.63 -21.56 0.10
N LEU A 64 -29.50 -21.17 -0.50
CA LEU A 64 -28.78 -21.96 -1.48
C LEU A 64 -27.58 -22.62 -0.78
N THR A 65 -27.43 -23.95 -0.92
CA THR A 65 -26.30 -24.69 -0.39
C THR A 65 -25.52 -25.31 -1.54
N VAL A 66 -24.18 -25.14 -1.53
CA VAL A 66 -23.27 -25.81 -2.44
C VAL A 66 -22.31 -26.65 -1.60
N LEU A 67 -22.31 -27.96 -1.80
CA LEU A 67 -21.49 -28.92 -1.03
C LEU A 67 -20.66 -29.77 -1.98
N ASN A 68 -19.37 -29.82 -1.75
CA ASN A 68 -18.46 -30.68 -2.51
C ASN A 68 -18.32 -32.06 -1.83
N ASN A 69 -19.03 -33.03 -2.35
CA ASN A 69 -18.89 -34.44 -2.02
C ASN A 69 -18.05 -35.22 -3.04
N GLY A 70 -17.47 -34.53 -4.00
CA GLY A 70 -16.60 -35.09 -5.04
C GLY A 70 -15.18 -35.35 -4.57
N LEU A 71 -14.38 -35.92 -5.46
CA LEU A 71 -12.97 -36.23 -5.23
C LEU A 71 -12.03 -35.12 -5.69
N GLU A 72 -12.54 -34.11 -6.41
CA GLU A 72 -11.78 -32.97 -6.91
C GLU A 72 -12.23 -31.69 -6.22
N GLU A 73 -11.30 -30.76 -6.00
CA GLU A 73 -11.59 -29.44 -5.47
C GLU A 73 -12.43 -28.64 -6.48
N LEU A 74 -13.53 -28.04 -6.03
CA LEU A 74 -14.31 -27.13 -6.85
C LEU A 74 -13.77 -25.72 -6.69
N LYS A 75 -13.04 -25.26 -7.67
CA LYS A 75 -12.51 -23.90 -7.70
C LYS A 75 -13.54 -22.90 -8.19
N SER A 76 -13.60 -21.73 -7.55
CA SER A 76 -14.43 -20.60 -7.96
C SER A 76 -15.88 -21.01 -8.27
N TRP A 77 -16.56 -21.61 -7.29
CA TRP A 77 -17.91 -22.14 -7.48
C TRP A 77 -18.86 -21.10 -8.08
N LYS A 78 -19.69 -21.55 -9.02
CA LYS A 78 -20.73 -20.76 -9.70
C LYS A 78 -22.00 -21.57 -9.78
N VAL A 79 -23.13 -20.98 -9.38
CA VAL A 79 -24.44 -21.61 -9.46
C VAL A 79 -25.42 -20.72 -10.21
N PHE A 80 -26.02 -21.25 -11.23
CA PHE A 80 -27.14 -20.58 -11.92
C PHE A 80 -28.45 -20.89 -11.17
N VAL A 81 -29.17 -19.82 -10.83
CA VAL A 81 -30.53 -19.88 -10.26
C VAL A 81 -31.50 -19.24 -11.26
N GLY A 82 -32.33 -20.06 -11.85
CA GLY A 82 -33.32 -19.64 -12.86
C GLY A 82 -34.57 -19.06 -12.21
N PHE A 83 -34.51 -17.82 -11.78
CA PHE A 83 -35.65 -17.08 -11.25
C PHE A 83 -36.74 -16.88 -12.34
N GLN A 84 -38.01 -16.72 -11.92
CA GLN A 84 -39.12 -16.66 -12.87
C GLN A 84 -40.29 -15.74 -12.46
N HIS A 85 -40.17 -15.04 -11.33
CA HIS A 85 -41.26 -14.20 -10.78
C HIS A 85 -40.83 -12.74 -10.63
N SER A 86 -40.01 -12.25 -11.57
CA SER A 86 -39.46 -10.88 -11.57
C SER A 86 -38.75 -10.56 -10.24
N GLU A 87 -37.96 -11.52 -9.77
CA GLU A 87 -37.25 -11.43 -8.49
C GLU A 87 -36.26 -10.27 -8.48
N TRP A 88 -36.26 -9.59 -7.37
CA TRP A 88 -35.30 -8.55 -7.01
C TRP A 88 -34.55 -9.00 -5.77
N LEU A 89 -33.25 -9.27 -5.87
CA LEU A 89 -32.44 -9.64 -4.72
C LEU A 89 -32.05 -8.40 -3.92
N VAL A 90 -32.30 -8.43 -2.62
CA VAL A 90 -31.94 -7.39 -1.65
C VAL A 90 -30.60 -7.73 -1.00
N SER A 91 -30.37 -9.00 -0.69
CA SER A 91 -29.10 -9.48 -0.14
C SER A 91 -28.84 -10.95 -0.53
N ALA A 92 -27.57 -11.32 -0.58
CA ALA A 92 -27.10 -12.68 -0.67
C ALA A 92 -25.80 -12.80 0.16
N SER A 93 -25.84 -13.60 1.24
CA SER A 93 -24.65 -13.83 2.07
C SER A 93 -23.61 -14.65 1.32
N ASN A 94 -22.32 -14.39 1.52
CA ASN A 94 -21.21 -15.15 0.93
C ASN A 94 -21.23 -15.31 -0.59
N ALA A 95 -22.03 -14.51 -1.32
CA ALA A 95 -22.15 -14.59 -2.76
C ALA A 95 -22.27 -13.21 -3.41
N VAL A 96 -21.86 -13.14 -4.68
CA VAL A 96 -22.02 -12.00 -5.58
C VAL A 96 -22.59 -12.47 -6.90
N LEU A 97 -23.19 -11.54 -7.67
CA LEU A 97 -23.65 -11.83 -9.02
C LEU A 97 -22.44 -11.87 -9.97
N SER A 98 -22.29 -12.97 -10.72
CA SER A 98 -21.14 -13.18 -11.61
C SER A 98 -21.07 -12.22 -12.79
N ASP A 99 -22.18 -11.55 -13.12
CA ASP A 99 -22.25 -10.53 -14.17
C ASP A 99 -21.74 -9.16 -13.72
N GLY A 100 -21.34 -9.05 -12.43
CA GLY A 100 -20.87 -7.80 -11.83
C GLY A 100 -21.99 -6.82 -11.46
N THR A 101 -23.25 -7.21 -11.52
CA THR A 101 -24.36 -6.41 -11.00
C THR A 101 -24.27 -6.33 -9.48
N SER A 102 -24.55 -5.15 -8.93
CA SER A 102 -24.60 -5.01 -7.47
C SER A 102 -25.93 -5.52 -6.91
N ILE A 103 -25.88 -6.12 -5.72
CA ILE A 103 -27.05 -6.38 -4.90
C ILE A 103 -27.23 -5.15 -3.97
N PRO A 104 -28.40 -4.54 -3.86
CA PRO A 104 -29.72 -4.92 -4.40
C PRO A 104 -29.87 -4.72 -5.92
N GLY A 105 -30.54 -5.67 -6.58
CA GLY A 105 -30.75 -5.61 -8.02
C GLY A 105 -31.74 -6.64 -8.56
N ALA A 106 -32.31 -6.36 -9.76
CA ALA A 106 -33.15 -7.29 -10.48
C ALA A 106 -32.33 -8.45 -11.05
N VAL A 107 -32.82 -9.68 -10.90
CA VAL A 107 -32.15 -10.89 -11.39
C VAL A 107 -32.82 -11.48 -12.63
N GLY A 108 -33.84 -10.81 -13.17
CA GLY A 108 -34.48 -11.14 -14.44
C GLY A 108 -34.99 -12.59 -14.55
N ASN A 109 -34.63 -13.27 -15.65
CA ASN A 109 -34.97 -14.67 -15.89
C ASN A 109 -33.96 -15.66 -15.26
N GLY A 110 -33.16 -15.22 -14.33
CA GLY A 110 -32.15 -16.00 -13.64
C GLY A 110 -30.78 -15.33 -13.64
N THR A 111 -29.94 -15.74 -12.72
CA THR A 111 -28.61 -15.17 -12.54
C THR A 111 -27.62 -16.24 -12.10
N VAL A 112 -26.33 -15.97 -12.28
CA VAL A 112 -25.24 -16.80 -11.77
C VAL A 112 -24.69 -16.17 -10.49
N LEU A 113 -24.79 -16.90 -9.39
CA LEU A 113 -24.15 -16.58 -8.12
C LEU A 113 -22.75 -17.19 -8.07
N SER A 114 -21.78 -16.47 -7.53
CA SER A 114 -20.42 -16.95 -7.28
C SER A 114 -19.95 -16.55 -5.89
N GLY A 115 -18.95 -17.26 -5.36
CA GLY A 115 -18.44 -16.99 -4.03
C GLY A 115 -17.80 -15.61 -3.87
N SER A 116 -18.11 -14.93 -2.75
CA SER A 116 -17.45 -13.68 -2.37
C SER A 116 -16.30 -13.93 -1.38
N THR A 117 -16.57 -14.65 -0.31
CA THR A 117 -15.58 -14.99 0.75
C THR A 117 -15.05 -16.42 0.61
N VAL A 118 -15.94 -17.39 0.37
CA VAL A 118 -15.57 -18.79 0.13
C VAL A 118 -15.69 -19.06 -1.36
N LYS A 119 -14.57 -19.05 -2.06
CA LYS A 119 -14.53 -19.23 -3.54
C LYS A 119 -14.32 -20.67 -3.94
N ASP A 120 -13.51 -21.42 -3.18
CA ASP A 120 -13.12 -22.78 -3.47
C ASP A 120 -13.69 -23.71 -2.42
N LEU A 121 -14.25 -24.86 -2.86
CA LEU A 121 -14.76 -25.89 -1.98
C LEU A 121 -13.87 -27.12 -2.06
N LYS A 122 -13.22 -27.43 -0.94
CA LYS A 122 -12.29 -28.55 -0.82
C LYS A 122 -13.03 -29.88 -0.73
N THR A 123 -12.32 -30.98 -0.90
CA THR A 123 -12.86 -32.33 -0.79
C THR A 123 -12.89 -32.80 0.67
N ALA A 124 -13.74 -33.81 0.97
CA ALA A 124 -13.77 -34.44 2.29
C ALA A 124 -12.41 -35.03 2.70
N VAL A 125 -11.67 -35.56 1.73
CA VAL A 125 -10.33 -36.14 1.97
C VAL A 125 -9.33 -35.07 2.39
N ALA A 126 -9.32 -33.90 1.68
CA ALA A 126 -8.39 -32.82 1.96
C ALA A 126 -8.66 -32.11 3.30
N THR A 127 -9.88 -32.20 3.82
CA THR A 127 -10.31 -31.45 5.02
C THR A 127 -10.65 -32.36 6.21
N ALA A 128 -10.44 -33.67 6.09
CA ALA A 128 -10.91 -34.65 7.07
C ALA A 128 -12.42 -34.52 7.40
N GLY A 129 -13.22 -34.09 6.40
CA GLY A 129 -14.68 -33.94 6.54
C GLY A 129 -15.13 -32.60 7.16
N ASP A 130 -14.27 -31.61 7.26
CA ASP A 130 -14.64 -30.27 7.74
C ASP A 130 -15.61 -29.59 6.78
N LEU A 131 -16.88 -29.53 7.13
CA LEU A 131 -17.94 -28.95 6.32
C LEU A 131 -17.72 -27.44 6.05
N THR A 132 -17.01 -26.71 6.91
CA THR A 132 -16.77 -25.28 6.71
C THR A 132 -15.89 -24.98 5.50
N GLN A 133 -15.11 -25.95 5.06
CA GLN A 133 -14.24 -25.87 3.87
C GLN A 133 -14.82 -26.59 2.65
N MET A 134 -15.79 -27.48 2.86
CA MET A 134 -16.43 -28.28 1.80
C MET A 134 -17.73 -27.66 1.31
N GLN A 135 -18.36 -26.78 2.10
CA GLN A 135 -19.71 -26.27 1.87
C GLN A 135 -19.75 -24.76 1.96
N VAL A 136 -20.58 -24.16 1.15
CA VAL A 136 -21.02 -22.76 1.33
C VAL A 136 -22.54 -22.71 1.40
N GLN A 137 -23.05 -21.84 2.27
CA GLN A 137 -24.47 -21.52 2.36
C GLN A 137 -24.65 -20.04 2.02
N VAL A 138 -25.62 -19.78 1.15
CA VAL A 138 -26.01 -18.44 0.70
C VAL A 138 -27.42 -18.17 1.15
N ASP A 139 -27.59 -17.34 2.17
CA ASP A 139 -28.90 -16.87 2.61
C ASP A 139 -29.29 -15.68 1.74
N MET A 140 -30.40 -15.80 1.03
CA MET A 140 -30.91 -14.81 0.11
C MET A 140 -32.20 -14.18 0.63
N VAL A 141 -32.27 -12.87 0.52
CA VAL A 141 -33.49 -12.10 0.78
C VAL A 141 -33.81 -11.29 -0.47
N GLY A 142 -35.04 -11.32 -0.87
CA GLY A 142 -35.48 -10.56 -2.03
C GLY A 142 -36.97 -10.27 -2.04
N SER A 143 -37.44 -9.68 -3.13
CA SER A 143 -38.86 -9.50 -3.40
C SER A 143 -39.20 -10.08 -4.77
N LEU A 144 -40.46 -10.45 -4.95
CA LEU A 144 -41.01 -11.02 -6.17
C LEU A 144 -42.45 -10.54 -6.36
N LEU A 145 -43.02 -10.81 -7.53
CA LEU A 145 -44.38 -10.41 -7.86
C LEU A 145 -45.30 -11.60 -8.05
N GLY A 146 -46.53 -11.48 -7.54
CA GLY A 146 -47.67 -12.33 -7.90
C GLY A 146 -47.74 -13.72 -7.27
N VAL A 147 -46.79 -14.12 -6.45
CA VAL A 147 -46.82 -15.46 -5.82
C VAL A 147 -47.21 -15.34 -4.36
N ALA A 148 -48.49 -15.64 -4.07
CA ALA A 148 -49.04 -15.59 -2.72
C ALA A 148 -49.02 -16.96 -2.05
N PRO A 149 -48.75 -17.04 -0.72
CA PRO A 149 -48.95 -18.29 0.02
C PRO A 149 -50.40 -18.82 -0.14
N PRO A 150 -50.62 -20.13 -0.28
CA PRO A 150 -49.68 -21.23 -0.05
C PRO A 150 -48.75 -21.58 -1.23
N SER A 151 -48.81 -20.86 -2.35
CA SER A 151 -47.86 -21.07 -3.46
C SER A 151 -46.46 -20.70 -3.06
N VAL A 152 -45.49 -21.53 -3.39
CA VAL A 152 -44.07 -21.34 -3.03
C VAL A 152 -43.32 -20.86 -4.27
N PRO A 153 -42.61 -19.73 -4.22
CA PRO A 153 -41.88 -19.17 -5.34
C PRO A 153 -40.55 -19.93 -5.57
N MET A 154 -40.64 -21.10 -6.20
CA MET A 154 -39.43 -21.88 -6.51
C MET A 154 -38.80 -21.40 -7.82
N PRO A 155 -37.47 -21.42 -7.93
CA PRO A 155 -36.78 -21.14 -9.19
C PRO A 155 -37.12 -22.26 -10.22
N ARG A 156 -37.12 -21.88 -11.50
CA ARG A 156 -37.34 -22.82 -12.61
C ARG A 156 -36.24 -23.89 -12.69
N SER A 157 -35.01 -23.51 -12.36
CA SER A 157 -33.84 -24.40 -12.38
C SER A 157 -32.77 -23.93 -11.41
N VAL A 158 -32.03 -24.88 -10.87
CA VAL A 158 -30.81 -24.63 -10.10
C VAL A 158 -29.76 -25.58 -10.63
N THR A 159 -28.63 -25.06 -11.11
CA THR A 159 -27.55 -25.85 -11.71
C THR A 159 -26.18 -25.27 -11.38
N LEU A 160 -25.18 -26.13 -11.30
CA LEU A 160 -23.78 -25.67 -11.23
C LEU A 160 -23.40 -25.04 -12.60
N ALA A 161 -22.83 -23.87 -12.57
CA ALA A 161 -22.42 -23.13 -13.78
C ALA A 161 -20.91 -23.18 -14.05
N ASN A 162 -20.19 -24.03 -13.29
CA ASN A 162 -18.78 -24.30 -13.56
C ASN A 162 -18.62 -25.18 -14.80
N ASP A 163 -17.63 -24.85 -15.62
CA ASP A 163 -17.29 -25.64 -16.82
C ASP A 163 -16.73 -27.02 -16.43
N GLY A 164 -17.02 -28.02 -17.26
CA GLY A 164 -16.59 -29.39 -17.00
C GLY A 164 -17.45 -30.16 -15.98
N PHE A 165 -18.67 -29.69 -15.69
CA PHE A 165 -19.63 -30.36 -14.84
C PHE A 165 -20.96 -30.56 -15.57
N VAL A 166 -21.54 -31.73 -15.39
CA VAL A 166 -22.88 -32.07 -15.91
C VAL A 166 -23.79 -32.35 -14.71
N CYS A 167 -24.92 -31.66 -14.68
CA CYS A 167 -25.93 -31.80 -13.63
C CYS A 167 -27.05 -32.74 -14.06
N GLY A 168 -27.52 -33.56 -13.13
CA GLY A 168 -28.72 -34.36 -13.32
C GLY A 168 -30.01 -33.54 -13.39
N GLN A 169 -31.14 -34.21 -13.54
CA GLN A 169 -32.44 -33.53 -13.44
C GLN A 169 -32.67 -33.05 -12.01
N PRO A 170 -33.16 -31.82 -11.81
CA PRO A 170 -33.54 -31.34 -10.49
C PRO A 170 -34.59 -32.27 -9.87
N SER A 171 -34.37 -32.61 -8.62
CA SER A 171 -35.34 -33.37 -7.80
C SER A 171 -35.64 -32.56 -6.53
N GLY A 172 -36.83 -32.68 -6.00
CA GLY A 172 -37.25 -31.97 -4.80
C GLY A 172 -37.98 -32.86 -3.83
N GLU A 173 -37.75 -32.63 -2.55
CA GLU A 173 -38.57 -33.21 -1.48
C GLU A 173 -39.54 -32.15 -0.97
N GLY A 174 -40.79 -32.25 -1.36
CA GLY A 174 -41.81 -31.26 -1.02
C GLY A 174 -41.94 -30.12 -2.02
N SER A 175 -42.71 -29.11 -1.62
CA SER A 175 -42.99 -27.94 -2.52
C SER A 175 -42.00 -26.78 -2.36
N ASN A 176 -41.10 -26.82 -1.37
CA ASN A 176 -40.23 -25.73 -0.97
C ASN A 176 -38.74 -26.02 -1.11
N GLU A 177 -38.36 -27.17 -1.66
CA GLU A 177 -36.97 -27.55 -1.87
C GLU A 177 -36.75 -28.09 -3.29
N THR A 178 -35.60 -27.75 -3.87
CA THR A 178 -35.10 -28.39 -5.09
C THR A 178 -33.60 -28.60 -4.94
N HIS A 179 -33.10 -29.72 -5.44
CA HIS A 179 -31.67 -30.04 -5.41
C HIS A 179 -31.22 -30.73 -6.69
N VAL A 180 -29.93 -30.64 -6.97
CA VAL A 180 -29.28 -31.27 -8.12
C VAL A 180 -27.91 -31.83 -7.71
N CYS A 181 -27.53 -32.97 -8.26
CA CYS A 181 -26.18 -33.51 -8.17
C CYS A 181 -25.45 -33.31 -9.49
N CYS A 182 -24.32 -32.61 -9.47
CA CYS A 182 -23.48 -32.33 -10.62
C CYS A 182 -22.18 -33.12 -10.53
N ARG A 183 -21.81 -33.80 -11.62
CA ARG A 183 -20.60 -34.65 -11.67
C ARG A 183 -19.60 -34.04 -12.64
N SER A 184 -18.31 -34.22 -12.36
CA SER A 184 -17.24 -33.84 -13.26
C SER A 184 -17.36 -34.66 -14.56
N ASP A 185 -17.38 -33.99 -15.70
CA ASP A 185 -17.34 -34.58 -17.02
C ASP A 185 -16.31 -33.82 -17.87
N PRO A 186 -15.09 -34.38 -18.02
CA PRO A 186 -14.06 -33.75 -18.82
C PRO A 186 -14.44 -33.49 -20.28
N SER A 187 -15.41 -34.24 -20.81
CA SER A 187 -15.86 -34.05 -22.20
C SER A 187 -16.75 -32.84 -22.40
N SER A 188 -17.33 -32.34 -21.31
CA SER A 188 -18.19 -31.13 -21.32
C SER A 188 -17.39 -29.83 -21.15
N ARG A 189 -16.07 -29.91 -20.99
CA ARG A 189 -15.22 -28.70 -20.93
C ARG A 189 -15.24 -27.99 -22.28
N THR A 190 -15.83 -26.82 -22.29
CA THR A 190 -15.69 -25.90 -23.42
C THR A 190 -14.23 -25.40 -23.43
N ASN A 191 -13.51 -25.55 -24.57
CA ASN A 191 -12.12 -25.13 -24.74
C ASN A 191 -11.91 -23.60 -24.60
N VAL A 192 -12.82 -22.89 -23.97
CA VAL A 192 -12.74 -21.47 -23.65
C VAL A 192 -12.75 -21.33 -22.15
N SER A 193 -11.65 -21.75 -21.51
CA SER A 193 -11.42 -21.34 -20.12
C SER A 193 -11.05 -19.85 -20.12
N THR A 194 -12.04 -19.00 -19.94
CA THR A 194 -11.83 -17.64 -19.41
C THR A 194 -11.75 -17.71 -17.88
N GLU A 195 -11.03 -18.66 -17.32
CA GLU A 195 -10.58 -18.54 -15.94
C GLU A 195 -9.60 -17.35 -15.94
N VAL A 196 -10.04 -16.26 -15.34
CA VAL A 196 -9.14 -15.14 -15.07
C VAL A 196 -8.10 -15.66 -14.08
N GLU A 197 -6.92 -16.01 -14.57
CA GLU A 197 -5.81 -16.44 -13.73
C GLU A 197 -5.41 -15.26 -12.84
N PHE A 198 -5.60 -15.43 -11.54
CA PHE A 198 -5.14 -14.45 -10.57
C PHE A 198 -3.69 -14.72 -10.24
N LEU A 199 -2.85 -13.72 -10.49
CA LEU A 199 -1.47 -13.76 -10.05
C LEU A 199 -1.39 -13.51 -8.52
N PRO A 200 -0.39 -14.07 -7.85
CA PRO A 200 -0.17 -13.75 -6.44
C PRO A 200 0.15 -12.27 -6.29
N ARG A 201 -0.23 -11.69 -5.15
CA ARG A 201 0.15 -10.31 -4.83
C ARG A 201 1.67 -10.22 -4.66
N GLU A 202 2.26 -9.25 -5.32
CA GLU A 202 3.68 -8.94 -5.22
C GLU A 202 3.95 -7.98 -4.06
N LYS A 203 5.18 -8.01 -3.54
CA LYS A 203 5.66 -7.07 -2.52
C LYS A 203 6.63 -6.10 -3.16
N GLY A 204 6.59 -4.85 -2.71
CA GLY A 204 7.50 -3.80 -3.13
C GLY A 204 7.50 -2.65 -2.13
N ASP A 205 8.07 -1.51 -2.50
CA ASP A 205 8.15 -0.34 -1.63
C ASP A 205 6.79 0.37 -1.49
N LEU A 206 6.08 0.49 -2.60
CA LEU A 206 4.69 0.95 -2.65
C LEU A 206 3.83 -0.06 -3.40
N SER A 207 2.61 -0.27 -2.92
CA SER A 207 1.59 -1.08 -3.58
C SER A 207 0.39 -0.20 -3.90
N ILE A 208 0.01 -0.12 -5.17
CA ILE A 208 -1.19 0.58 -5.62
C ILE A 208 -2.21 -0.47 -6.02
N THR A 209 -3.38 -0.46 -5.38
CA THR A 209 -4.48 -1.36 -5.69
C THR A 209 -5.58 -0.59 -6.40
N TYR A 210 -6.02 -1.09 -7.55
CA TYR A 210 -7.13 -0.56 -8.33
C TYR A 210 -8.30 -1.53 -8.28
N ASP A 211 -9.28 -1.23 -7.44
CA ASP A 211 -10.43 -2.07 -7.13
C ASP A 211 -11.69 -1.57 -7.84
N ILE A 212 -12.29 -2.37 -8.69
CA ILE A 212 -13.62 -2.05 -9.22
C ILE A 212 -14.67 -2.47 -8.18
N ILE A 213 -15.34 -1.49 -7.59
CA ILE A 213 -16.32 -1.70 -6.52
C ILE A 213 -17.77 -1.74 -7.01
N ARG A 214 -18.05 -1.12 -8.16
CA ARG A 214 -19.36 -1.15 -8.85
C ARG A 214 -19.14 -1.02 -10.34
N THR A 215 -19.95 -1.72 -11.15
CA THR A 215 -19.89 -1.62 -12.61
C THR A 215 -21.27 -1.50 -13.23
N TYR A 216 -21.34 -0.70 -14.29
CA TYR A 216 -22.50 -0.47 -15.14
C TYR A 216 -22.06 -0.65 -16.61
N ASP A 217 -22.98 -0.59 -17.54
CA ASP A 217 -22.64 -0.73 -18.96
C ASP A 217 -21.71 0.39 -19.42
N SER A 218 -22.06 1.65 -19.11
CA SER A 218 -21.34 2.84 -19.55
C SER A 218 -20.25 3.33 -18.60
N ASN A 219 -20.31 2.97 -17.31
CA ASN A 219 -19.36 3.48 -16.31
C ASN A 219 -19.11 2.47 -15.20
N TYR A 220 -18.13 2.77 -14.34
CA TYR A 220 -17.83 2.01 -13.12
C TYR A 220 -17.28 2.92 -12.02
N TRP A 221 -17.34 2.45 -10.80
CA TRP A 221 -16.64 3.04 -9.68
C TRP A 221 -15.40 2.20 -9.35
N ALA A 222 -14.26 2.86 -9.26
CA ALA A 222 -13.03 2.27 -8.80
C ALA A 222 -12.59 2.92 -7.49
N GLU A 223 -12.05 2.10 -6.59
CA GLU A 223 -11.33 2.54 -5.40
C GLU A 223 -9.85 2.32 -5.63
N VAL A 224 -9.06 3.35 -5.40
CA VAL A 224 -7.60 3.32 -5.52
C VAL A 224 -7.01 3.41 -4.13
N THR A 225 -6.19 2.44 -3.76
CA THR A 225 -5.49 2.41 -2.48
C THR A 225 -3.99 2.44 -2.75
N ILE A 226 -3.30 3.40 -2.16
CA ILE A 226 -1.84 3.51 -2.17
C ILE A 226 -1.36 3.08 -0.78
N ALA A 227 -0.60 2.00 -0.69
CA ALA A 227 -0.03 1.49 0.55
C ALA A 227 1.50 1.56 0.49
N ASN A 228 2.10 2.11 1.53
CA ASN A 228 3.55 2.16 1.70
C ASN A 228 3.98 0.98 2.57
N ASP A 229 4.74 0.07 1.99
CA ASP A 229 5.26 -1.13 2.65
C ASP A 229 6.75 -0.97 3.02
N ASN A 230 7.41 0.09 2.54
CA ASN A 230 8.81 0.36 2.85
C ASN A 230 8.95 0.99 4.25
N PRO A 231 9.77 0.41 5.14
CA PRO A 231 9.96 0.91 6.51
C PRO A 231 10.61 2.30 6.57
N LEU A 232 11.25 2.76 5.49
CA LEU A 232 11.87 4.08 5.36
C LEU A 232 11.23 4.91 4.23
N GLY A 233 10.27 4.36 3.49
CA GLY A 233 9.58 5.07 2.43
C GLY A 233 8.66 6.16 2.97
N ARG A 234 8.60 7.30 2.25
CA ARG A 234 7.67 8.39 2.54
C ARG A 234 7.24 9.06 1.24
N LEU A 235 6.04 9.57 1.23
CA LEU A 235 5.53 10.46 0.19
C LEU A 235 4.95 11.72 0.82
N ASP A 236 5.26 12.87 0.23
CA ASP A 236 4.68 14.16 0.57
C ASP A 236 4.11 14.79 -0.70
N ASN A 237 2.88 15.30 -0.61
CA ASN A 237 2.16 15.89 -1.74
C ASN A 237 2.14 14.96 -2.96
N TRP A 238 1.80 13.69 -2.75
CA TRP A 238 1.84 12.70 -3.82
C TRP A 238 0.96 13.13 -5.01
N ARG A 239 1.46 12.81 -6.18
CA ARG A 239 0.77 12.94 -7.46
C ARG A 239 0.77 11.61 -8.15
N LEU A 240 -0.41 11.07 -8.42
CA LEU A 240 -0.60 9.79 -9.08
C LEU A 240 -1.15 10.03 -10.47
N SER A 241 -0.51 9.47 -11.50
CA SER A 241 -0.97 9.54 -12.88
C SER A 241 -0.93 8.18 -13.56
N TRP A 242 -1.73 8.04 -14.61
CA TRP A 242 -1.82 6.82 -15.42
C TRP A 242 -2.32 7.15 -16.82
N ASP A 243 -2.20 6.21 -17.75
CA ASP A 243 -2.76 6.34 -19.09
C ASP A 243 -4.05 5.52 -19.23
N TRP A 244 -5.12 6.16 -19.69
CA TRP A 244 -6.31 5.47 -20.12
C TRP A 244 -6.06 4.68 -21.41
N GLN A 245 -6.77 3.53 -21.57
CA GLN A 245 -6.57 2.68 -22.75
C GLN A 245 -7.46 3.06 -23.94
N ASN A 246 -8.65 3.61 -23.69
CA ASN A 246 -9.67 3.87 -24.71
C ASN A 246 -10.37 5.23 -24.51
N ASP A 247 -9.65 6.26 -24.16
CA ASP A 247 -10.18 7.62 -23.90
C ASP A 247 -11.27 7.66 -22.81
N GLU A 248 -11.19 6.74 -21.83
CA GLU A 248 -12.00 6.80 -20.61
C GLU A 248 -11.81 8.16 -19.91
N PHE A 249 -12.81 8.60 -19.16
CA PHE A 249 -12.73 9.88 -18.46
C PHE A 249 -13.33 9.81 -17.05
N ILE A 250 -12.91 10.74 -16.19
CA ILE A 250 -13.32 10.81 -14.79
C ILE A 250 -14.52 11.76 -14.68
N TYR A 251 -15.67 11.20 -14.30
CA TYR A 251 -16.88 11.99 -14.06
C TYR A 251 -16.84 12.68 -12.70
N THR A 252 -16.54 11.94 -11.63
CA THR A 252 -16.43 12.47 -10.27
C THR A 252 -15.40 11.68 -9.45
N THR A 253 -14.95 12.29 -8.34
CA THR A 253 -13.99 11.69 -7.42
C THR A 253 -14.44 11.84 -5.98
N LYS A 254 -13.94 10.99 -5.07
CA LYS A 254 -14.07 11.11 -3.62
C LYS A 254 -12.73 10.79 -2.98
N GLY A 255 -12.32 11.56 -1.98
CA GLY A 255 -11.05 11.37 -1.28
C GLY A 255 -9.83 11.95 -1.98
N ALA A 256 -9.94 12.33 -3.25
CA ALA A 256 -8.88 12.96 -4.03
C ALA A 256 -9.47 13.82 -5.13
N TYR A 257 -8.63 14.55 -5.85
CA TYR A 257 -9.08 15.47 -6.89
C TYR A 257 -8.09 15.51 -8.08
N PRO A 258 -8.56 15.66 -9.33
CA PRO A 258 -7.65 15.85 -10.45
C PRO A 258 -6.95 17.20 -10.34
N LEU A 259 -5.64 17.22 -10.59
CA LEU A 259 -4.82 18.43 -10.54
C LEU A 259 -5.33 19.50 -11.53
N LYS A 260 -5.81 19.06 -12.69
CA LYS A 260 -6.46 19.90 -13.69
C LYS A 260 -7.92 19.48 -13.82
N VAL A 261 -8.83 20.42 -13.61
CA VAL A 261 -10.26 20.27 -13.88
C VAL A 261 -10.54 20.87 -15.24
N ASP A 262 -10.76 20.03 -16.23
CA ASP A 262 -11.01 20.47 -17.61
C ASP A 262 -11.81 19.41 -18.37
N SER A 263 -13.01 19.78 -18.77
CA SER A 263 -13.88 18.95 -19.58
C SER A 263 -13.88 19.31 -21.07
N SER A 264 -13.13 20.32 -21.48
CA SER A 264 -13.11 20.82 -22.88
C SER A 264 -12.66 19.76 -23.87
N ASP A 265 -11.65 18.95 -23.50
CA ASP A 265 -11.18 17.84 -24.32
C ASP A 265 -12.28 16.80 -24.60
N CYS A 266 -13.16 16.54 -23.64
CA CYS A 266 -14.30 15.67 -23.83
C CYS A 266 -15.35 16.26 -24.77
N VAL A 267 -15.70 17.54 -24.61
CA VAL A 267 -16.81 18.16 -25.38
C VAL A 267 -16.51 18.12 -26.87
N PHE A 268 -15.27 18.40 -27.25
CA PHE A 268 -14.83 18.42 -28.65
C PHE A 268 -14.23 17.08 -29.13
N GLY A 269 -14.07 16.12 -28.23
CA GLY A 269 -13.44 14.84 -28.49
C GLY A 269 -14.41 13.70 -28.84
N SER A 270 -13.86 12.48 -28.81
CA SER A 270 -14.59 11.25 -29.02
C SER A 270 -15.68 11.03 -27.96
N GLN A 271 -15.44 11.49 -26.74
CA GLN A 271 -16.35 11.36 -25.60
C GLN A 271 -17.65 12.13 -25.84
N GLY A 272 -17.57 13.41 -26.22
CA GLY A 272 -18.75 14.24 -26.55
C GLY A 272 -19.49 13.75 -27.76
N SER A 273 -18.79 13.20 -28.74
CA SER A 273 -19.42 12.59 -29.93
C SER A 273 -20.23 11.33 -29.58
N PHE A 274 -19.78 10.56 -28.58
CA PHE A 274 -20.44 9.32 -28.13
C PHE A 274 -21.55 9.59 -27.12
N TYR A 275 -21.26 10.39 -26.05
CA TYR A 275 -22.20 10.70 -24.96
C TYR A 275 -22.95 12.02 -25.21
N LYS A 276 -23.75 12.10 -26.24
CA LYS A 276 -24.44 13.34 -26.68
C LYS A 276 -25.37 13.94 -25.63
N GLU A 277 -25.91 13.12 -24.73
CA GLU A 277 -26.87 13.54 -23.70
C GLU A 277 -26.23 13.78 -22.34
N LEU A 278 -24.90 13.57 -22.20
CA LEU A 278 -24.19 13.80 -20.97
C LEU A 278 -23.86 15.29 -20.80
N ASP A 279 -24.17 15.82 -19.63
CA ASP A 279 -23.72 17.17 -19.25
C ASP A 279 -22.25 17.17 -18.85
N PHE A 280 -21.39 17.59 -19.77
CA PHE A 280 -19.95 17.66 -19.56
C PHE A 280 -19.51 18.77 -18.58
N ALA A 281 -20.40 19.70 -18.16
CA ALA A 281 -20.09 20.66 -17.10
C ALA A 281 -19.84 19.99 -15.74
N ASN A 282 -20.38 18.79 -15.56
CA ASN A 282 -20.20 18.00 -14.33
C ASN A 282 -19.03 17.00 -14.40
N VAL A 283 -18.34 16.89 -15.54
CA VAL A 283 -17.19 16.00 -15.74
C VAL A 283 -15.94 16.68 -15.21
N LEU A 284 -15.19 15.97 -14.36
CA LEU A 284 -14.01 16.56 -13.71
C LEU A 284 -12.77 16.56 -14.59
N ASN A 285 -12.50 15.47 -15.31
CA ASN A 285 -11.26 15.37 -16.08
C ASN A 285 -11.40 14.44 -17.28
N CYS A 286 -10.98 14.92 -18.43
CA CYS A 286 -11.01 14.24 -19.72
C CYS A 286 -9.62 13.97 -20.30
N GLU A 287 -8.57 14.24 -19.56
CA GLU A 287 -7.22 14.01 -20.02
C GLU A 287 -6.96 12.50 -20.19
N ARG A 288 -6.29 12.13 -21.27
CA ARG A 288 -5.84 10.74 -21.47
C ARG A 288 -4.88 10.28 -20.38
N ARG A 289 -4.13 11.21 -19.79
CA ARG A 289 -3.24 10.99 -18.64
C ARG A 289 -3.63 11.93 -17.49
N PRO A 290 -4.65 11.58 -16.71
CA PRO A 290 -5.02 12.38 -15.56
C PRO A 290 -3.94 12.34 -14.48
N THR A 291 -3.81 13.43 -13.73
CA THR A 291 -2.97 13.50 -12.52
C THR A 291 -3.88 13.77 -11.33
N ILE A 292 -3.88 12.86 -10.39
CA ILE A 292 -4.70 12.92 -9.17
C ILE A 292 -3.83 13.32 -7.98
N VAL A 293 -4.39 14.15 -7.11
CA VAL A 293 -3.76 14.63 -5.87
C VAL A 293 -4.70 14.40 -4.69
N ASP A 294 -4.14 14.23 -3.50
CA ASP A 294 -4.91 14.08 -2.28
C ASP A 294 -5.58 15.39 -1.87
N LEU A 295 -6.65 15.29 -1.10
CA LEU A 295 -7.35 16.43 -0.52
C LEU A 295 -6.69 16.89 0.79
N PRO A 296 -6.83 18.19 1.13
CA PRO A 296 -6.38 18.69 2.43
C PRO A 296 -7.28 18.16 3.57
N PRO A 297 -6.77 18.08 4.81
CA PRO A 297 -7.51 17.58 5.97
C PRO A 297 -8.83 18.32 6.23
N SER A 298 -8.92 19.60 5.86
CA SER A 298 -10.16 20.39 5.98
C SER A 298 -11.32 19.85 5.14
N ARG A 299 -11.05 19.04 4.12
CA ARG A 299 -12.06 18.43 3.23
C ARG A 299 -12.56 17.06 3.69
N PHE A 300 -12.02 16.53 4.80
CA PHE A 300 -12.43 15.19 5.27
C PHE A 300 -13.95 15.10 5.55
N ASN A 301 -14.54 16.14 6.12
CA ASN A 301 -15.98 16.18 6.44
C ASN A 301 -16.87 16.65 5.28
N ASP A 302 -16.31 16.91 4.11
CA ASP A 302 -17.07 17.27 2.91
C ASP A 302 -17.91 16.06 2.46
N SER A 303 -19.23 16.26 2.32
CA SER A 303 -20.17 15.19 1.96
C SER A 303 -20.00 14.66 0.54
N GLU A 304 -19.49 15.50 -0.36
CA GLU A 304 -19.31 15.13 -1.78
C GLU A 304 -17.93 14.55 -2.04
N LEU A 305 -16.88 15.19 -1.51
CA LEU A 305 -15.50 14.87 -1.82
C LEU A 305 -14.77 14.09 -0.71
N GLY A 306 -15.19 14.23 0.54
CA GLY A 306 -14.58 13.60 1.70
C GLY A 306 -15.22 12.28 2.12
N GLN A 307 -15.14 11.98 3.43
CA GLN A 307 -15.75 10.82 4.09
C GLN A 307 -15.27 9.45 3.56
N ILE A 308 -14.06 9.40 2.99
CA ILE A 308 -13.40 8.18 2.58
C ILE A 308 -12.35 7.83 3.65
N PRO A 309 -12.32 6.59 4.16
CA PRO A 309 -11.24 6.16 5.05
C PRO A 309 -9.87 6.35 4.42
N PHE A 310 -8.90 6.82 5.21
CA PHE A 310 -7.52 7.07 4.78
C PHE A 310 -7.33 8.19 3.74
N CYS A 311 -8.31 9.07 3.52
CA CYS A 311 -8.15 10.23 2.67
C CYS A 311 -7.71 11.48 3.43
N CYS A 312 -7.46 12.51 2.64
CA CYS A 312 -7.43 13.92 3.07
C CYS A 312 -6.28 14.27 3.99
N ARG A 313 -5.04 14.00 3.54
CA ARG A 313 -3.80 14.18 4.30
C ARG A 313 -2.76 15.04 3.58
N ASN A 314 -3.18 15.89 2.63
CA ASN A 314 -2.28 16.66 1.76
C ASN A 314 -1.27 15.78 0.97
N GLY A 315 -1.63 14.55 0.68
CA GLY A 315 -0.74 13.62 0.00
C GLY A 315 0.43 13.12 0.85
N THR A 316 0.31 13.14 2.18
CA THR A 316 1.33 12.58 3.07
C THR A 316 1.02 11.11 3.33
N ILE A 317 2.00 10.25 3.03
CA ILE A 317 2.02 8.82 3.37
C ILE A 317 3.32 8.55 4.12
N LEU A 318 3.21 8.15 5.39
CA LEU A 318 4.35 7.87 6.26
C LEU A 318 4.80 6.41 6.17
N PRO A 319 6.03 6.09 6.59
CA PRO A 319 6.45 4.71 6.71
C PRO A 319 5.64 3.98 7.81
N PRO A 320 5.32 2.70 7.63
CA PRO A 320 4.61 1.91 8.65
C PRO A 320 5.38 1.82 9.98
N THR A 321 6.68 1.97 9.95
CA THR A 321 7.55 2.06 11.14
C THR A 321 7.20 3.25 12.02
N MET A 322 6.79 4.36 11.42
CA MET A 322 6.45 5.60 12.11
C MET A 322 5.00 5.60 12.58
N ASP A 323 4.09 5.37 11.66
CA ASP A 323 2.64 5.30 11.93
C ASP A 323 1.93 4.42 10.89
N PRO A 324 1.57 3.17 11.25
CA PRO A 324 0.85 2.28 10.35
C PRO A 324 -0.49 2.86 9.86
N SER A 325 -1.16 3.69 10.65
CA SER A 325 -2.43 4.31 10.27
C SER A 325 -2.27 5.36 9.17
N MET A 326 -1.07 5.94 9.05
CA MET A 326 -0.69 6.95 8.08
C MET A 326 0.06 6.39 6.87
N SER A 327 0.26 5.05 6.80
CA SER A 327 0.97 4.40 5.70
C SER A 327 0.10 4.12 4.47
N THR A 328 -1.19 4.46 4.51
CA THR A 328 -2.14 4.20 3.43
C THR A 328 -2.91 5.45 3.06
N SER A 329 -3.11 5.69 1.77
CA SER A 329 -4.04 6.69 1.22
C SER A 329 -5.05 6.02 0.32
N ARG A 330 -6.31 6.49 0.34
CA ARG A 330 -7.42 5.90 -0.43
C ARG A 330 -8.33 6.96 -1.01
N PHE A 331 -8.78 6.71 -2.25
CA PHE A 331 -9.77 7.53 -2.91
C PHE A 331 -10.62 6.72 -3.88
N GLN A 332 -11.74 7.27 -4.32
CA GLN A 332 -12.63 6.65 -5.30
C GLN A 332 -12.84 7.56 -6.50
N ILE A 333 -13.01 6.95 -7.67
CA ILE A 333 -13.29 7.62 -8.94
C ILE A 333 -14.44 6.95 -9.66
N GLN A 334 -15.31 7.75 -10.27
CA GLN A 334 -16.27 7.26 -11.24
C GLN A 334 -15.75 7.48 -12.65
N VAL A 335 -15.60 6.40 -13.39
CA VAL A 335 -14.98 6.38 -14.72
C VAL A 335 -16.02 6.01 -15.76
N PHE A 336 -16.17 6.81 -16.80
CA PHE A 336 -16.98 6.50 -17.96
C PHE A 336 -16.13 5.77 -19.01
N LYS A 337 -16.69 4.69 -19.53
CA LYS A 337 -16.07 3.82 -20.52
C LYS A 337 -16.28 4.36 -21.92
N MET A 338 -15.39 3.99 -22.83
CA MET A 338 -15.51 4.31 -24.26
C MET A 338 -15.57 3.04 -25.11
N PRO A 339 -16.18 3.07 -26.32
CA PRO A 339 -16.14 1.94 -27.23
C PRO A 339 -14.71 1.46 -27.50
N PRO A 340 -14.49 0.16 -27.72
CA PRO A 340 -15.49 -0.93 -27.87
C PRO A 340 -15.92 -1.61 -26.57
N LYS A 341 -15.51 -1.10 -25.39
CA LYS A 341 -15.66 -1.78 -24.10
C LYS A 341 -16.89 -1.34 -23.30
N ILE A 342 -17.97 -0.99 -23.98
CA ILE A 342 -19.25 -0.61 -23.37
C ILE A 342 -20.04 -1.86 -22.98
N ASN A 343 -19.66 -2.49 -21.89
CA ASN A 343 -20.40 -3.58 -21.25
C ASN A 343 -19.91 -3.76 -19.80
N ARG A 344 -20.67 -4.48 -18.97
CA ARG A 344 -20.38 -4.68 -17.55
C ARG A 344 -19.20 -5.61 -17.29
N SER A 345 -18.96 -6.57 -18.17
CA SER A 345 -17.99 -7.65 -17.96
C SER A 345 -16.58 -7.30 -18.41
N THR A 346 -16.41 -6.41 -19.39
CA THR A 346 -15.09 -6.03 -19.89
C THR A 346 -14.52 -4.89 -19.06
N LEU A 347 -13.66 -5.23 -18.13
CA LEU A 347 -12.95 -4.28 -17.26
C LEU A 347 -11.46 -4.38 -17.54
N THR A 348 -10.83 -3.25 -17.75
CA THR A 348 -9.37 -3.15 -17.98
C THR A 348 -8.79 -2.07 -17.09
N PRO A 349 -7.62 -2.33 -16.47
CA PRO A 349 -6.96 -1.32 -15.65
C PRO A 349 -6.32 -0.25 -16.53
N PRO A 350 -6.10 0.95 -16.02
CA PRO A 350 -5.18 1.91 -16.62
C PRO A 350 -3.76 1.35 -16.72
N ARG A 351 -2.91 1.97 -17.56
CA ARG A 351 -1.51 1.59 -17.78
C ARG A 351 -0.56 2.72 -17.43
N ASN A 352 0.73 2.43 -17.46
CA ASN A 352 1.80 3.42 -17.27
C ASN A 352 1.60 4.27 -16.02
N TRP A 353 1.42 3.58 -14.90
CA TRP A 353 1.26 4.21 -13.60
C TRP A 353 2.54 4.92 -13.19
N GLU A 354 2.40 6.11 -12.65
CA GLU A 354 3.49 6.92 -12.15
C GLU A 354 3.05 7.63 -10.87
N ILE A 355 3.87 7.52 -9.82
CA ILE A 355 3.66 8.23 -8.56
C ILE A 355 4.89 9.09 -8.24
N LYS A 356 4.66 10.34 -7.88
CA LYS A 356 5.70 11.31 -7.51
C LYS A 356 5.32 12.01 -6.22
N GLY A 357 6.30 12.31 -5.40
CA GLY A 357 6.18 13.18 -4.23
C GLY A 357 7.12 14.39 -4.34
N THR A 358 6.95 15.32 -3.40
CA THR A 358 7.88 16.47 -3.24
C THR A 358 8.95 16.05 -2.25
N PHE A 359 10.21 16.12 -2.51
CA PHE A 359 11.32 15.72 -1.62
C PHE A 359 11.35 14.21 -1.25
N ASN A 360 10.89 13.35 -2.14
CA ASN A 360 10.83 11.93 -1.89
C ASN A 360 11.68 11.16 -2.90
N PRO A 361 12.04 9.90 -2.61
CA PRO A 361 12.74 9.06 -3.55
C PRO A 361 11.92 8.86 -4.83
N HIS A 362 12.61 8.56 -5.91
CA HIS A 362 11.98 8.24 -7.18
C HIS A 362 11.43 6.83 -7.16
N TYR A 363 10.15 6.67 -7.52
CA TYR A 363 9.48 5.38 -7.63
C TYR A 363 9.28 4.99 -9.09
N GLU A 364 9.69 3.80 -9.45
CA GLU A 364 9.39 3.18 -10.73
C GLU A 364 8.30 2.14 -10.56
N CYS A 365 7.20 2.28 -11.30
CA CYS A 365 6.03 1.43 -11.20
C CYS A 365 6.01 0.36 -12.29
N GLY A 366 5.69 -0.87 -11.91
CA GLY A 366 5.47 -1.98 -12.81
C GLY A 366 4.14 -1.91 -13.56
N ASN A 367 3.87 -2.93 -14.37
CA ASN A 367 2.58 -3.08 -15.04
C ASN A 367 1.50 -3.58 -14.07
N PRO A 368 0.22 -3.20 -14.26
CA PRO A 368 -0.86 -3.72 -13.47
C PRO A 368 -1.04 -5.23 -13.68
N ILE A 369 -1.02 -6.00 -12.61
CA ILE A 369 -1.28 -7.46 -12.61
C ILE A 369 -2.67 -7.73 -12.03
N ARG A 370 -3.37 -8.72 -12.60
CA ARG A 370 -4.67 -9.16 -12.11
C ARG A 370 -4.47 -10.04 -10.86
N VAL A 371 -5.02 -9.59 -9.73
CA VAL A 371 -4.92 -10.33 -8.46
C VAL A 371 -6.31 -10.71 -7.93
N SER A 372 -6.35 -11.57 -6.90
CA SER A 372 -7.61 -11.89 -6.23
C SER A 372 -8.31 -10.64 -5.73
N PRO A 373 -9.66 -10.56 -5.84
CA PRO A 373 -10.44 -9.42 -5.37
C PRO A 373 -10.12 -9.02 -3.93
N THR A 374 -10.03 -7.72 -3.68
CA THR A 374 -9.84 -7.17 -2.35
C THR A 374 -11.13 -7.29 -1.55
N GLU A 375 -11.03 -7.75 -0.31
CA GLU A 375 -12.13 -7.79 0.64
C GLU A 375 -12.02 -6.60 1.61
N SER A 376 -13.11 -5.89 1.79
CA SER A 376 -13.21 -4.79 2.74
C SER A 376 -14.39 -5.02 3.69
N PRO A 377 -14.26 -4.73 4.99
CA PRO A 377 -15.38 -4.82 5.91
C PRO A 377 -16.44 -3.79 5.52
N ASP A 378 -17.67 -4.23 5.33
CA ASP A 378 -18.84 -3.37 5.23
C ASP A 378 -19.41 -3.20 6.65
N LEU A 379 -19.31 -1.98 7.17
CA LEU A 379 -19.79 -1.62 8.52
C LEU A 379 -21.31 -1.39 8.55
N THR A 380 -22.02 -1.61 7.45
CA THR A 380 -23.48 -1.56 7.44
C THR A 380 -24.05 -2.76 8.21
N HIS A 381 -25.18 -2.58 8.86
CA HIS A 381 -25.77 -3.63 9.69
C HIS A 381 -26.59 -4.61 8.82
N PRO A 382 -26.37 -5.93 8.93
CA PRO A 382 -25.33 -6.61 9.70
C PRO A 382 -23.94 -6.48 9.04
N PRO A 383 -22.85 -6.46 9.83
CA PRO A 383 -21.50 -6.35 9.29
C PRO A 383 -21.21 -7.52 8.35
N SER A 384 -20.76 -7.21 7.15
CA SER A 384 -20.43 -8.19 6.10
C SER A 384 -19.12 -7.80 5.43
N ASN A 385 -18.42 -8.74 4.82
CA ASN A 385 -17.28 -8.43 3.97
C ASN A 385 -17.79 -8.16 2.54
N LYS A 386 -17.40 -7.02 1.99
CA LYS A 386 -17.67 -6.66 0.61
C LYS A 386 -16.42 -6.93 -0.23
N SER A 387 -16.58 -7.73 -1.27
CA SER A 387 -15.51 -8.03 -2.22
C SER A 387 -15.60 -7.09 -3.42
N SER A 388 -14.46 -6.62 -3.90
CA SER A 388 -14.38 -5.92 -5.19
C SER A 388 -14.74 -6.86 -6.34
N ILE A 389 -15.28 -6.32 -7.43
CA ILE A 389 -15.63 -7.08 -8.64
C ILE A 389 -14.34 -7.50 -9.38
N ALA A 390 -13.37 -6.63 -9.37
CA ALA A 390 -12.11 -6.81 -10.04
C ALA A 390 -11.01 -6.03 -9.33
N THR A 391 -9.81 -6.63 -9.18
CA THR A 391 -8.65 -6.00 -8.56
C THR A 391 -7.42 -6.14 -9.43
N TRP A 392 -6.70 -5.04 -9.60
CA TRP A 392 -5.34 -5.03 -10.13
C TRP A 392 -4.40 -4.42 -9.10
N GLN A 393 -3.20 -4.96 -9.07
CA GLN A 393 -2.12 -4.43 -8.26
C GLN A 393 -1.02 -3.88 -9.18
N VAL A 394 -0.48 -2.74 -8.79
CA VAL A 394 0.73 -2.14 -9.35
C VAL A 394 1.73 -2.00 -8.22
N VAL A 395 2.92 -2.52 -8.40
CA VAL A 395 4.02 -2.40 -7.43
C VAL A 395 4.99 -1.36 -7.94
N CYS A 396 5.37 -0.43 -7.07
CA CYS A 396 6.35 0.61 -7.36
C CYS A 396 7.52 0.47 -6.38
N ASN A 397 8.74 0.46 -6.91
CA ASN A 397 9.96 0.34 -6.11
C ASN A 397 10.79 1.61 -6.21
N ILE A 398 11.51 1.92 -5.14
CA ILE A 398 12.47 3.02 -5.11
C ILE A 398 13.63 2.67 -6.03
N THR A 399 13.93 3.56 -6.96
CA THR A 399 15.08 3.43 -7.85
C THR A 399 16.07 4.54 -7.56
N ASN A 400 17.31 4.13 -7.28
CA ASN A 400 18.43 5.07 -7.19
C ASN A 400 18.86 5.41 -8.62
N THR A 401 18.26 6.43 -9.20
CA THR A 401 18.75 6.98 -10.46
C THR A 401 20.01 7.81 -10.17
N GLU A 402 21.15 7.44 -10.73
CA GLU A 402 22.44 8.13 -10.60
C GLU A 402 22.40 9.63 -11.01
N ARG A 403 21.26 10.15 -11.33
CA ARG A 403 21.05 11.50 -11.91
C ARG A 403 20.38 12.51 -11.00
N GLU A 404 19.78 12.09 -9.89
CA GLU A 404 19.15 13.05 -8.98
C GLU A 404 20.17 13.51 -7.93
N THR A 405 20.34 14.83 -7.85
CA THR A 405 21.17 15.42 -6.79
C THR A 405 20.51 15.16 -5.44
N PRO A 406 21.23 14.60 -4.44
CA PRO A 406 20.69 14.40 -3.11
C PRO A 406 20.12 15.70 -2.53
N LYS A 407 19.01 15.64 -1.84
CA LYS A 407 18.37 16.79 -1.19
C LYS A 407 18.81 16.99 0.25
N CYS A 408 19.58 16.04 0.78
CA CYS A 408 20.20 16.12 2.10
C CYS A 408 21.67 15.74 2.04
N CYS A 409 22.44 16.30 2.99
CA CYS A 409 23.88 16.20 3.06
C CYS A 409 24.32 15.95 4.48
N VAL A 410 25.23 15.01 4.68
CA VAL A 410 25.77 14.68 6.00
C VAL A 410 27.19 15.26 6.15
N SER A 411 27.52 15.72 7.33
CA SER A 411 28.87 16.07 7.73
C SER A 411 29.33 15.26 8.94
N PHE A 412 30.59 14.88 8.96
CA PHE A 412 31.20 14.15 10.07
C PHE A 412 32.10 15.02 10.90
N SER A 413 32.04 14.83 12.22
CA SER A 413 32.96 15.45 13.17
C SER A 413 33.18 14.54 14.38
N ALA A 414 34.22 14.76 15.13
CA ALA A 414 34.55 13.95 16.27
C ALA A 414 35.29 14.78 17.35
N TYR A 415 35.17 14.39 18.63
CA TYR A 415 35.82 15.06 19.75
C TYR A 415 37.36 15.10 19.65
N TYR A 416 37.94 14.21 18.86
CA TYR A 416 39.38 14.11 18.62
C TYR A 416 39.86 14.84 17.36
N ASN A 417 38.97 15.52 16.62
CA ASN A 417 39.29 16.26 15.40
C ASN A 417 38.61 17.64 15.40
N GLU A 418 39.41 18.69 15.25
CA GLU A 418 38.92 20.08 15.28
C GLU A 418 38.15 20.49 14.02
N SER A 419 38.22 19.68 12.96
CA SER A 419 37.60 19.98 11.68
C SER A 419 36.31 19.18 11.49
N VAL A 420 35.34 19.79 10.84
CA VAL A 420 34.16 19.14 10.29
C VAL A 420 34.44 18.74 8.86
N ILE A 421 34.15 17.50 8.53
CA ILE A 421 34.27 16.95 7.17
C ILE A 421 32.88 17.01 6.53
N PRO A 422 32.63 17.91 5.57
CA PRO A 422 31.34 17.97 4.88
C PRO A 422 31.20 16.83 3.88
N CYS A 423 29.98 16.57 3.43
CA CYS A 423 29.69 15.72 2.28
C CYS A 423 30.41 16.22 1.02
N ASN A 424 30.41 15.42 -0.02
CA ASN A 424 30.85 15.91 -1.31
C ASN A 424 29.89 17.02 -1.77
N THR A 425 30.37 18.27 -1.67
CA THR A 425 29.54 19.47 -1.84
C THR A 425 28.92 19.61 -3.22
N CYS A 426 29.50 19.01 -4.23
CA CYS A 426 28.93 18.98 -5.57
C CYS A 426 27.76 18.03 -5.73
N ALA A 427 27.49 17.15 -4.77
CA ALA A 427 26.37 16.21 -4.82
C ALA A 427 25.01 16.91 -4.75
N CYS A 428 24.91 18.06 -4.04
CA CYS A 428 23.65 18.77 -3.80
C CYS A 428 23.38 19.93 -4.77
N GLY A 429 23.95 19.90 -5.95
CA GLY A 429 23.62 20.86 -7.01
C GLY A 429 24.68 21.90 -7.26
N CYS A 430 25.75 21.48 -7.86
CA CYS A 430 26.56 22.42 -8.65
C CYS A 430 25.68 22.98 -9.77
N PRO A 431 25.47 24.30 -9.87
CA PRO A 431 24.74 24.84 -11.00
C PRO A 431 25.41 24.39 -12.29
N SER A 432 24.62 23.92 -13.25
CA SER A 432 25.07 23.48 -14.57
C SER A 432 25.52 24.63 -15.46
N ASN A 433 26.19 25.64 -14.90
CA ASN A 433 26.64 26.82 -15.61
C ASN A 433 27.92 26.50 -16.41
N PRO A 434 28.02 26.88 -17.70
CA PRO A 434 29.19 26.60 -18.53
C PRO A 434 30.49 27.28 -18.05
N GLU A 435 30.41 28.30 -17.23
CA GLU A 435 31.54 28.92 -16.52
C GLU A 435 31.81 28.24 -15.20
N ARG A 436 32.19 26.98 -15.22
CA ARG A 436 32.45 26.20 -14.02
C ARG A 436 33.65 26.75 -13.23
N THR A 437 33.37 27.52 -12.21
CA THR A 437 34.36 27.91 -11.19
C THR A 437 34.59 26.82 -10.14
N CYS A 438 33.81 25.71 -10.15
CA CYS A 438 33.92 24.58 -9.22
C CYS A 438 33.91 23.24 -9.98
N SER A 439 34.40 22.18 -9.32
CA SER A 439 34.47 20.82 -9.86
C SER A 439 33.86 19.82 -8.90
N ALA A 440 33.02 18.93 -9.43
CA ALA A 440 32.47 17.78 -8.69
C ALA A 440 33.54 16.76 -8.29
N ALA A 441 34.67 16.72 -9.00
CA ALA A 441 35.79 15.85 -8.70
C ALA A 441 36.73 16.40 -7.61
N SER A 442 36.58 17.67 -7.24
CA SER A 442 37.40 18.26 -6.16
C SER A 442 36.92 17.80 -4.79
N GLN A 443 37.86 17.41 -3.96
CA GLN A 443 37.58 17.01 -2.58
C GLN A 443 36.94 18.18 -1.79
N ALA A 444 35.94 17.87 -0.97
CA ALA A 444 35.31 18.84 -0.08
C ALA A 444 36.34 19.46 0.89
N MET A 445 36.27 20.76 1.09
CA MET A 445 37.17 21.47 2.01
C MET A 445 36.71 21.25 3.46
N LEU A 446 37.68 21.08 4.34
CA LEU A 446 37.41 20.99 5.78
C LEU A 446 36.84 22.30 6.32
N LEU A 447 35.91 22.19 7.25
CA LEU A 447 35.22 23.34 7.85
C LEU A 447 35.57 23.46 9.36
N PRO A 448 35.63 24.67 9.91
CA PRO A 448 35.56 24.83 11.36
C PRO A 448 34.11 24.54 11.83
N PRO A 449 33.92 24.08 13.10
CA PRO A 449 32.59 23.75 13.63
C PRO A 449 31.53 24.87 13.49
N GLU A 450 31.97 26.12 13.59
CA GLU A 450 31.12 27.31 13.49
C GLU A 450 30.53 27.49 12.09
N ALA A 451 31.12 26.87 11.09
CA ALA A 451 30.61 26.94 9.72
C ALA A 451 29.28 26.17 9.55
N LEU A 452 28.96 25.23 10.43
CA LEU A 452 27.66 24.53 10.43
C LEU A 452 26.45 25.45 10.69
N LEU A 453 26.69 26.60 11.34
CA LEU A 453 25.66 27.59 11.66
C LEU A 453 25.65 28.79 10.70
N VAL A 454 26.38 28.70 9.60
CA VAL A 454 26.50 29.77 8.62
C VAL A 454 25.83 29.34 7.31
N PRO A 455 25.06 30.22 6.64
CA PRO A 455 24.45 29.93 5.35
C PRO A 455 25.48 29.44 4.32
N PHE A 456 25.05 28.57 3.43
CA PHE A 456 25.93 27.86 2.49
C PHE A 456 26.83 28.78 1.68
N GLU A 457 26.33 29.92 1.22
CA GLU A 457 27.09 30.95 0.46
C GLU A 457 28.29 31.53 1.22
N ASN A 458 28.25 31.51 2.54
CA ASN A 458 29.33 32.01 3.41
C ASN A 458 30.30 30.91 3.86
N ARG A 459 29.98 29.63 3.68
CA ARG A 459 30.81 28.51 4.11
C ARG A 459 32.14 28.43 3.37
N THR A 460 32.14 28.71 2.06
CA THR A 460 33.37 28.68 1.26
C THR A 460 34.42 29.61 1.80
N ARG A 461 34.05 30.84 2.18
CA ARG A 461 35.02 31.81 2.80
C ARG A 461 35.57 31.26 4.12
N LYS A 462 34.72 30.68 4.97
CA LYS A 462 35.17 30.07 6.23
C LYS A 462 36.06 28.85 5.99
N ALA A 463 35.78 28.05 4.97
CA ALA A 463 36.60 26.90 4.59
C ALA A 463 37.99 27.34 4.11
N VAL A 464 38.09 28.39 3.28
CA VAL A 464 39.37 28.97 2.81
C VAL A 464 40.15 29.52 3.97
N SER A 465 39.55 30.35 4.84
CA SER A 465 40.23 30.89 6.03
C SER A 465 40.67 29.79 6.98
N TRP A 466 39.91 28.73 7.13
CA TRP A 466 40.26 27.56 7.94
C TRP A 466 41.46 26.81 7.35
N ALA A 467 41.48 26.63 6.03
CA ALA A 467 42.61 26.01 5.34
C ALA A 467 43.89 26.83 5.49
N GLU A 468 43.84 28.16 5.43
CA GLU A 468 44.95 29.04 5.69
C GLU A 468 45.48 28.89 7.13
N ILE A 469 44.60 28.90 8.15
CA ILE A 469 44.96 28.74 9.55
C ILE A 469 45.61 27.37 9.81
N LYS A 470 45.09 26.32 9.16
CA LYS A 470 45.58 24.95 9.34
C LYS A 470 46.67 24.53 8.35
N HIS A 471 47.13 25.47 7.49
CA HIS A 471 48.11 25.22 6.44
C HIS A 471 47.75 24.05 5.51
N LEU A 472 46.43 23.93 5.17
CA LEU A 472 45.92 22.93 4.26
C LEU A 472 45.92 23.44 2.83
N PRO A 473 46.11 22.56 1.82
CA PRO A 473 46.01 22.95 0.42
C PRO A 473 44.59 23.34 0.06
N VAL A 474 44.43 24.45 -0.64
CA VAL A 474 43.14 24.83 -1.25
C VAL A 474 43.08 24.21 -2.65
N PRO A 475 42.10 23.39 -2.96
CA PRO A 475 42.00 22.73 -4.27
C PRO A 475 41.72 23.77 -5.38
N SER A 476 42.27 23.50 -6.58
CA SER A 476 42.01 24.29 -7.78
C SER A 476 41.70 23.34 -8.94
N PRO A 477 40.48 23.36 -9.51
CA PRO A 477 39.34 24.20 -9.12
C PRO A 477 38.78 23.86 -7.75
N MET A 478 38.16 24.83 -7.10
CA MET A 478 37.50 24.61 -5.81
C MET A 478 36.31 23.64 -5.94
N PRO A 479 35.96 22.93 -4.87
CA PRO A 479 34.74 22.15 -4.85
C PRO A 479 33.51 23.06 -4.96
N CYS A 480 32.38 22.50 -5.43
CA CYS A 480 31.12 23.21 -5.45
C CYS A 480 30.67 23.58 -4.04
N GLY A 481 29.95 24.69 -3.91
CA GLY A 481 29.34 25.06 -2.64
C GLY A 481 28.29 24.03 -2.20
N ASP A 482 28.25 23.73 -0.92
CA ASP A 482 27.21 22.93 -0.30
C ASP A 482 25.87 23.69 -0.40
N ASN A 483 24.83 23.06 -0.93
CA ASN A 483 23.51 23.68 -1.16
C ASN A 483 22.35 22.68 -0.96
N CYS A 484 22.49 21.70 -0.09
CA CYS A 484 21.40 20.80 0.28
C CYS A 484 20.43 21.52 1.22
N GLY A 485 19.13 21.42 0.95
CA GLY A 485 18.09 22.03 1.80
C GLY A 485 18.14 21.53 3.26
N VAL A 486 18.47 20.24 3.47
CA VAL A 486 18.67 19.66 4.79
C VAL A 486 20.13 19.24 4.96
N SER A 487 20.75 19.64 6.06
CA SER A 487 22.08 19.16 6.44
C SER A 487 22.05 18.49 7.81
N ILE A 488 22.77 17.36 7.92
CA ILE A 488 22.84 16.54 9.13
C ILE A 488 24.31 16.51 9.58
N ASN A 489 24.57 16.85 10.83
CA ASN A 489 25.89 16.65 11.42
C ASN A 489 25.87 15.44 12.33
N TRP A 490 26.70 14.46 12.02
CA TRP A 490 27.00 13.34 12.90
C TRP A 490 28.32 13.61 13.62
N HIS A 491 28.25 13.79 14.95
CA HIS A 491 29.38 14.11 15.77
C HIS A 491 29.64 13.01 16.80
N VAL A 492 30.75 12.30 16.69
CA VAL A 492 31.22 11.36 17.76
C VAL A 492 31.65 12.20 18.94
N ALA A 493 30.85 12.18 20.03
CA ALA A 493 31.00 13.10 21.16
C ALA A 493 31.91 12.57 22.25
N THR A 494 31.82 11.27 22.57
CA THR A 494 32.64 10.64 23.62
C THR A 494 32.97 9.19 23.27
N ASP A 495 34.12 8.73 23.79
CA ASP A 495 34.48 7.31 23.77
C ASP A 495 35.01 6.92 25.16
N TYR A 496 34.44 5.89 25.76
CA TYR A 496 34.81 5.41 27.10
C TYR A 496 34.83 3.87 27.15
N ARG A 497 35.30 3.31 28.26
CA ARG A 497 35.54 1.87 28.38
C ARG A 497 34.33 0.99 28.06
N LYS A 498 33.13 1.41 28.46
CA LYS A 498 31.90 0.58 28.33
C LYS A 498 31.03 0.96 27.15
N GLY A 499 31.25 2.12 26.55
CA GLY A 499 30.39 2.63 25.48
C GLY A 499 30.97 3.88 24.83
N TRP A 500 30.15 4.51 24.02
CA TRP A 500 30.46 5.78 23.35
C TRP A 500 29.13 6.52 23.03
N THR A 501 29.25 7.79 22.72
CA THR A 501 28.07 8.59 22.34
C THR A 501 28.33 9.35 21.04
N ALA A 502 27.27 9.50 20.26
CA ALA A 502 27.23 10.41 19.13
C ALA A 502 26.16 11.47 19.33
N ARG A 503 26.33 12.62 18.73
CA ARG A 503 25.33 13.67 18.65
C ARG A 503 24.92 13.84 17.19
N VAL A 504 23.62 13.71 16.93
CA VAL A 504 23.03 14.02 15.64
C VAL A 504 22.38 15.40 15.70
N THR A 505 22.66 16.25 14.71
CA THR A 505 22.05 17.58 14.58
C THR A 505 21.52 17.73 13.16
N LEU A 506 20.22 18.02 13.04
CA LEU A 506 19.54 18.27 11.77
C LEU A 506 19.39 19.79 11.62
N PHE A 507 19.69 20.29 10.44
CA PHE A 507 19.51 21.69 10.07
C PHE A 507 18.63 21.76 8.82
N ASN A 508 17.56 22.54 8.85
CA ASN A 508 16.73 22.83 7.72
C ASN A 508 17.05 24.26 7.21
N TRP A 509 17.69 24.32 6.05
CA TRP A 509 18.06 25.54 5.33
C TRP A 509 17.07 25.85 4.19
N GLY A 510 16.00 25.04 4.05
CA GLY A 510 14.96 25.26 3.07
C GLY A 510 13.88 26.21 3.58
N ASP A 511 13.03 26.64 2.67
CA ASP A 511 11.86 27.51 2.92
C ASP A 511 10.62 26.70 3.39
N THR A 512 10.70 25.38 3.38
CA THR A 512 9.61 24.47 3.73
C THR A 512 9.91 23.77 5.05
N SER A 513 8.95 23.81 5.97
CA SER A 513 9.01 23.06 7.24
C SER A 513 8.58 21.61 7.04
N PHE A 514 9.20 20.68 7.78
CA PHE A 514 8.87 19.27 7.74
C PHE A 514 8.09 18.86 9.00
N ALA A 515 6.80 18.52 8.83
CA ALA A 515 6.03 17.86 9.86
C ALA A 515 6.38 16.36 9.87
N ASP A 516 6.32 15.74 11.05
CA ASP A 516 6.53 14.31 11.22
C ASP A 516 7.81 13.82 10.50
N TRP A 517 8.90 14.54 10.70
CA TRP A 517 10.18 14.18 10.12
C TRP A 517 10.76 12.92 10.77
N PHE A 518 11.53 12.17 10.01
CA PHE A 518 12.36 11.10 10.52
C PHE A 518 13.73 11.10 9.85
N ALA A 519 14.69 10.49 10.55
CA ALA A 519 16.01 10.17 10.02
C ALA A 519 16.34 8.72 10.36
N ALA A 520 17.07 8.04 9.49
CA ALA A 520 17.60 6.71 9.78
C ALA A 520 19.08 6.65 9.46
N VAL A 521 19.83 5.88 10.23
CA VAL A 521 21.27 5.69 10.06
C VAL A 521 21.61 4.21 10.01
N GLU A 522 22.28 3.78 8.95
CA GLU A 522 22.84 2.44 8.82
C GLU A 522 24.26 2.43 9.42
N MET A 523 24.52 1.50 10.34
CA MET A 523 25.78 1.42 11.05
C MET A 523 26.32 -0.01 11.03
N ASP A 524 27.22 -0.31 10.12
CA ASP A 524 27.70 -1.68 9.83
C ASP A 524 28.11 -2.48 11.05
N LYS A 525 28.83 -1.86 11.97
CA LYS A 525 29.38 -2.53 13.16
C LYS A 525 28.75 -2.07 14.47
N ALA A 526 28.25 -0.85 14.53
CA ALA A 526 27.83 -0.20 15.76
C ALA A 526 26.35 -0.41 16.11
N ALA A 527 25.50 -0.77 15.15
CA ALA A 527 24.05 -0.85 15.33
C ALA A 527 23.62 -1.74 16.50
N LYS A 528 24.24 -2.90 16.65
CA LYS A 528 23.93 -3.85 17.76
C LYS A 528 24.23 -3.28 19.15
N GLY A 529 25.08 -2.27 19.23
CA GLY A 529 25.40 -1.57 20.47
C GLY A 529 24.48 -0.41 20.79
N PHE A 530 23.48 -0.12 19.97
CA PHE A 530 22.53 0.96 20.19
C PHE A 530 21.76 0.77 21.51
N GLU A 531 21.71 1.80 22.34
CA GLU A 531 21.00 1.79 23.61
C GLU A 531 19.80 2.74 23.59
N GLU A 532 20.03 4.02 23.27
CA GLU A 532 19.01 5.05 23.46
C GLU A 532 19.29 6.31 22.61
N VAL A 533 18.22 7.00 22.24
CA VAL A 533 18.22 8.38 21.70
C VAL A 533 17.49 9.28 22.66
N TYR A 534 18.15 10.30 23.21
CA TYR A 534 17.61 11.05 24.36
C TYR A 534 16.45 11.99 24.02
N SER A 535 16.58 12.82 22.99
CA SER A 535 15.59 13.85 22.63
C SER A 535 14.63 13.44 21.51
N PHE A 536 14.83 12.28 20.89
CA PHE A 536 13.99 11.71 19.85
C PHE A 536 13.45 10.34 20.28
N ASN A 537 12.46 9.83 19.59
CA ASN A 537 12.12 8.42 19.64
C ASN A 537 13.09 7.68 18.71
N GLY A 538 13.77 6.66 19.22
CA GLY A 538 14.72 5.88 18.45
C GLY A 538 14.55 4.39 18.66
N SER A 539 14.68 3.60 17.60
CA SER A 539 14.62 2.14 17.64
C SER A 539 15.53 1.52 16.58
N LEU A 540 16.04 0.33 16.87
CA LEU A 540 16.69 -0.50 15.86
C LEU A 540 15.59 -1.14 15.01
N LEU A 541 15.69 -1.06 13.68
CA LEU A 541 14.73 -1.68 12.78
C LEU A 541 14.98 -3.18 12.67
N GLU A 542 13.92 -3.99 12.82
CA GLU A 542 14.00 -5.43 12.58
C GLU A 542 14.00 -5.77 11.07
N SER A 543 13.33 -4.93 10.29
CA SER A 543 13.13 -5.14 8.85
C SER A 543 14.28 -4.68 7.96
N VAL A 544 15.17 -3.80 8.48
CA VAL A 544 16.34 -3.29 7.75
C VAL A 544 17.56 -3.47 8.62
N GLU A 545 18.47 -4.32 8.15
CA GLU A 545 19.64 -4.71 8.93
C GLU A 545 20.50 -3.48 9.32
N ASN A 546 20.99 -3.49 10.55
CA ASN A 546 21.90 -2.49 11.11
C ASN A 546 21.41 -1.03 11.03
N THR A 547 20.10 -0.80 10.98
CA THR A 547 19.53 0.53 10.80
C THR A 547 18.85 1.02 12.08
N ILE A 548 19.25 2.20 12.56
CA ILE A 548 18.63 2.91 13.68
C ILE A 548 17.70 3.96 13.10
N PHE A 549 16.42 3.85 13.41
CA PHE A 549 15.38 4.80 13.05
C PHE A 549 15.18 5.83 14.15
N MET A 550 15.01 7.10 13.79
CA MET A 550 14.83 8.21 14.72
C MET A 550 13.72 9.14 14.21
N GLN A 551 12.82 9.54 15.09
CA GLN A 551 11.77 10.53 14.79
C GLN A 551 11.62 11.53 15.94
N GLY A 552 11.15 12.74 15.64
CA GLY A 552 10.86 13.74 16.67
C GLY A 552 9.80 13.22 17.65
N LYS A 553 10.03 13.43 18.96
CA LYS A 553 9.00 13.22 19.99
C LYS A 553 7.87 14.23 19.81
N GLU A 554 6.73 13.97 20.42
CA GLU A 554 5.62 14.93 20.45
C GLU A 554 6.13 16.32 20.89
N GLY A 555 5.82 17.35 20.09
CA GLY A 555 6.36 18.71 20.24
C GLY A 555 7.75 18.95 19.60
N LEU A 556 8.46 17.91 19.19
CA LEU A 556 9.71 17.98 18.43
C LEU A 556 9.58 17.32 17.02
N ASN A 557 8.39 16.89 16.66
CA ASN A 557 8.09 16.27 15.36
C ASN A 557 7.99 17.27 14.21
N PHE A 558 8.35 18.54 14.45
CA PHE A 558 8.30 19.61 13.46
C PHE A 558 9.67 20.26 13.28
N LEU A 559 10.30 20.05 12.13
CA LEU A 559 11.55 20.70 11.78
C LEU A 559 11.24 21.96 10.97
N VAL A 560 11.29 23.12 11.63
CA VAL A 560 10.91 24.41 11.03
C VAL A 560 11.82 24.79 9.85
N ALA A 561 11.29 25.59 8.94
CA ALA A 561 12.05 26.20 7.85
C ALA A 561 13.11 27.20 8.36
N GLU A 562 14.02 27.57 7.49
CA GLU A 562 14.94 28.69 7.70
C GLU A 562 14.17 29.98 7.97
N THR A 563 14.65 30.78 8.92
CA THR A 563 14.05 32.07 9.28
C THR A 563 15.09 33.19 9.19
N ASP A 564 14.64 34.41 9.03
CA ASP A 564 15.50 35.57 9.13
C ASP A 564 16.00 35.73 10.58
N GLY A 565 17.22 36.21 10.72
CA GLY A 565 17.77 36.57 12.03
C GLY A 565 17.02 37.75 12.67
N SER A 566 17.30 38.02 13.93
CA SER A 566 16.64 39.09 14.72
C SER A 566 16.72 40.48 14.05
N ASN A 567 17.73 40.70 13.25
CA ASN A 567 17.87 41.88 12.40
C ASN A 567 18.22 41.46 10.96
N PRO A 568 17.21 41.33 10.05
CA PRO A 568 17.40 40.78 8.71
C PRO A 568 18.45 41.52 7.84
N ARG A 569 18.81 42.77 8.21
CA ARG A 569 19.84 43.53 7.51
C ARG A 569 21.27 43.29 7.99
N LYS A 570 21.42 42.70 9.17
CA LYS A 570 22.73 42.53 9.82
C LYS A 570 23.00 41.07 10.21
N ASP A 571 21.98 40.35 10.58
CA ASP A 571 22.12 38.99 11.06
C ASP A 571 21.96 37.97 9.92
N PRO A 572 22.75 36.89 9.91
CA PRO A 572 22.55 35.81 8.94
C PRO A 572 21.20 35.12 9.17
N ARG A 573 20.69 34.46 8.14
CA ARG A 573 19.54 33.56 8.23
C ARG A 573 19.85 32.40 9.21
N VAL A 574 18.83 31.95 9.91
CA VAL A 574 18.93 30.92 10.94
C VAL A 574 18.18 29.67 10.48
N PRO A 575 18.86 28.52 10.37
CA PRO A 575 18.19 27.28 9.99
C PRO A 575 17.30 26.76 11.11
N GLY A 576 16.23 26.08 10.75
CA GLY A 576 15.53 25.23 11.69
C GLY A 576 16.46 24.15 12.21
N LYS A 577 16.41 23.85 13.53
CA LYS A 577 17.38 22.96 14.15
C LYS A 577 16.71 21.98 15.11
N GLN A 578 17.06 20.68 14.97
CA GLN A 578 16.75 19.63 15.93
C GLN A 578 18.03 18.87 16.27
N GLN A 579 18.17 18.43 17.53
CA GLN A 579 19.40 17.79 18.01
C GLN A 579 19.09 16.73 19.05
N SER A 580 19.82 15.61 18.98
CA SER A 580 19.79 14.57 20.02
C SER A 580 21.16 13.94 20.22
N VAL A 581 21.34 13.31 21.38
CA VAL A 581 22.48 12.44 21.67
C VAL A 581 22.01 10.99 21.59
N ILE A 582 22.86 10.14 21.06
CA ILE A 582 22.65 8.70 20.91
C ILE A 582 23.72 8.00 21.73
N SER A 583 23.32 7.04 22.56
CA SER A 583 24.25 6.21 23.33
C SER A 583 24.40 4.80 22.76
N PHE A 584 25.61 4.28 22.88
CA PHE A 584 25.99 2.94 22.41
C PHE A 584 26.81 2.21 23.46
N THR A 585 26.50 0.92 23.66
CA THR A 585 27.32 0.02 24.49
C THR A 585 28.37 -0.70 23.65
N LYS A 586 29.55 -0.94 24.24
CA LYS A 586 30.58 -1.80 23.65
C LYS A 586 30.42 -3.27 24.02
N LYS A 587 29.45 -3.58 24.89
CA LYS A 587 29.21 -4.96 25.33
C LYS A 587 28.74 -5.84 24.15
N GLU A 588 27.82 -5.32 23.35
CA GLU A 588 27.24 -6.04 22.19
C GLU A 588 28.10 -5.87 20.92
N THR A 589 29.11 -5.02 20.95
CA THR A 589 30.03 -4.73 19.84
C THR A 589 31.48 -4.86 20.25
N PRO A 590 31.94 -6.09 20.67
CA PRO A 590 33.32 -6.28 21.11
C PRO A 590 34.30 -5.99 19.98
N GLY A 591 35.33 -5.19 20.28
CA GLY A 591 36.37 -4.82 19.31
C GLY A 591 36.03 -3.62 18.43
N ILE A 592 34.90 -2.93 18.65
CA ILE A 592 34.56 -1.70 17.93
C ILE A 592 35.67 -0.65 18.10
N ASN A 593 36.10 -0.08 16.97
CA ASN A 593 37.12 0.96 16.91
C ASN A 593 36.46 2.31 16.59
N VAL A 594 36.04 3.04 17.63
CA VAL A 594 35.33 4.32 17.50
C VAL A 594 36.22 5.36 16.79
N VAL A 595 37.50 5.45 17.16
CA VAL A 595 38.45 6.40 16.55
C VAL A 595 38.88 5.97 15.15
N GLY A 596 38.82 4.66 14.86
CA GLY A 596 39.12 4.10 13.53
C GLY A 596 38.00 4.21 12.49
N GLY A 597 36.83 4.73 12.90
CA GLY A 597 35.75 5.01 11.96
C GLY A 597 34.48 4.14 12.13
N ASP A 598 34.52 3.09 12.97
CA ASP A 598 33.35 2.20 13.17
C ASP A 598 32.12 2.93 13.79
N ALA A 599 32.32 4.14 14.31
CA ALA A 599 31.27 4.98 14.91
C ALA A 599 30.57 5.92 13.91
N PHE A 600 30.93 5.87 12.64
CA PHE A 600 30.26 6.68 11.60
C PHE A 600 29.31 5.83 10.78
N PRO A 601 28.14 6.38 10.40
CA PRO A 601 27.17 5.67 9.58
C PRO A 601 27.69 5.43 8.16
N SER A 602 27.33 4.26 7.58
CA SER A 602 27.55 3.92 6.18
C SER A 602 26.51 4.50 5.25
N LYS A 603 25.27 4.71 5.76
CA LYS A 603 24.20 5.44 5.08
C LYS A 603 23.38 6.25 6.08
N VAL A 604 22.83 7.35 5.59
CA VAL A 604 21.90 8.21 6.35
C VAL A 604 20.73 8.55 5.44
N PHE A 605 19.53 8.43 6.00
CA PHE A 605 18.28 8.75 5.32
C PHE A 605 17.57 9.88 6.05
N PHE A 606 16.96 10.77 5.28
CA PHE A 606 16.05 11.80 5.80
C PHE A 606 14.75 11.79 5.02
N ASN A 607 13.63 11.55 5.71
CA ASN A 607 12.30 11.43 5.11
C ASN A 607 12.25 10.47 3.90
N GLY A 608 13.00 9.37 3.97
CA GLY A 608 13.03 8.32 2.95
C GLY A 608 14.08 8.50 1.86
N GLU A 609 14.75 9.64 1.80
CA GLU A 609 15.79 9.90 0.81
C GLU A 609 17.18 9.65 1.40
N GLU A 610 18.04 8.97 0.65
CA GLU A 610 19.43 8.73 1.02
C GLU A 610 20.24 10.03 0.88
N CYS A 611 20.91 10.42 1.96
CA CYS A 611 21.70 11.63 2.02
C CYS A 611 23.14 11.40 1.51
N SER A 612 23.71 12.41 0.89
CA SER A 612 25.14 12.39 0.52
C SER A 612 26.04 12.39 1.76
N LEU A 613 27.03 11.49 1.76
CA LEU A 613 27.99 11.31 2.84
C LEU A 613 29.36 11.90 2.51
N PRO A 614 30.19 12.23 3.54
CA PRO A 614 31.60 12.52 3.34
C PRO A 614 32.35 11.33 2.73
N SER A 615 33.25 11.61 1.81
CA SER A 615 34.13 10.58 1.21
C SER A 615 35.27 10.11 2.12
N VAL A 616 35.53 10.85 3.20
CA VAL A 616 36.59 10.54 4.17
C VAL A 616 36.05 10.66 5.59
N LEU A 617 36.65 9.93 6.52
CA LEU A 617 36.30 9.95 7.94
C LEU A 617 37.24 10.87 8.74
N PRO A 618 36.80 11.44 9.88
CA PRO A 618 37.68 12.15 10.79
C PRO A 618 38.78 11.20 11.31
N SER A 619 40.07 11.54 11.12
CA SER A 619 41.19 10.78 11.62
C SER A 619 41.78 11.45 12.85
N SER A 620 42.22 10.64 13.82
CA SER A 620 42.90 11.12 15.05
C SER A 620 44.30 11.63 14.82
N VAL A 621 44.85 11.43 13.62
CA VAL A 621 46.22 11.83 13.27
C VAL A 621 46.14 12.70 12.03
N ALA A 622 46.45 13.98 12.18
CA ALA A 622 47.08 14.71 11.08
C ALA A 622 48.43 14.03 10.83
N ARG A 623 48.46 12.94 10.06
CA ARG A 623 49.72 12.46 9.50
C ARG A 623 50.19 13.53 8.54
N THR A 624 51.05 14.42 9.02
CA THR A 624 52.13 14.92 8.21
C THR A 624 52.91 13.68 7.77
N GLU A 625 52.54 13.12 6.62
CA GLU A 625 53.46 12.23 5.91
C GLU A 625 54.63 13.11 5.52
N VAL A 626 55.62 13.16 6.43
CA VAL A 626 56.95 13.59 6.05
C VAL A 626 57.41 12.53 5.05
N PRO A 627 57.54 12.88 3.76
CA PRO A 627 57.89 11.87 2.77
C PRO A 627 59.16 11.19 3.24
N LEU A 628 59.19 9.86 3.23
CA LEU A 628 60.32 9.04 3.68
C LEU A 628 61.65 9.49 3.06
N ALA A 629 61.59 10.14 1.89
CA ALA A 629 62.69 10.81 1.19
C ALA A 629 63.33 11.93 1.99
N THR A 630 62.58 12.73 2.79
CA THR A 630 63.14 13.86 3.60
C THR A 630 63.82 13.33 4.85
N THR A 631 63.31 12.25 5.47
CA THR A 631 63.97 11.60 6.61
C THR A 631 65.24 10.88 6.18
N MET A 632 65.28 10.23 5.03
CA MET A 632 66.52 9.64 4.50
C MET A 632 67.54 10.72 4.09
N PHE A 633 67.10 11.86 3.56
CA PHE A 633 67.99 12.94 3.22
C PHE A 633 68.62 13.61 4.46
N LEU A 634 67.86 13.76 5.54
CA LEU A 634 68.37 14.28 6.82
C LEU A 634 69.36 13.28 7.48
N LEU A 635 69.08 11.99 7.40
CA LEU A 635 70.00 10.95 7.89
C LEU A 635 71.25 10.85 7.06
N MET A 636 71.19 11.03 5.74
CA MET A 636 72.39 11.15 4.87
C MET A 636 73.23 12.38 5.17
N LEU A 637 72.61 13.53 5.38
CA LEU A 637 73.33 14.76 5.76
C LEU A 637 74.00 14.61 7.13
N LEU A 638 73.36 13.97 8.11
CA LEU A 638 73.94 13.69 9.44
C LEU A 638 75.10 12.71 9.32
N SER A 639 75.03 11.67 8.47
CA SER A 639 76.14 10.72 8.28
C SER A 639 77.36 11.36 7.59
N ILE A 640 77.15 12.30 6.63
CA ILE A 640 78.22 13.04 5.99
C ILE A 640 78.89 13.98 6.99
N PHE A 641 78.12 14.57 7.90
CA PHE A 641 78.71 15.47 8.95
C PHE A 641 79.54 14.70 9.99
N PHE A 642 79.17 13.46 10.31
CA PHE A 642 79.96 12.58 11.20
C PHE A 642 81.18 11.93 10.53
N MET A 643 81.26 11.87 9.20
CA MET A 643 82.45 11.40 8.47
C MET A 643 83.48 12.52 8.16
N SER A 644 83.17 13.78 8.44
CA SER A 644 84.05 14.92 8.20
C SER A 644 84.69 15.49 9.47
N GLN A 645 84.52 14.82 10.63
CA GLN A 645 85.29 15.04 11.83
C GLN A 645 86.23 13.84 12.07
#